data_6186ff57ef3787d93ca630a92d955c8a
#
_entry.id   6186ff57ef3787d93ca630a92d955c8a
#
_cell.length_a   1.000
_cell.length_b   1.000
_cell.length_c   1.000
_cell.angle_alpha   90.00
_cell.angle_beta   90.00
_cell.angle_gamma   90.00
#
_symmetry.space_group_name_H-M   'P 1'
#
loop_
_entity.id
_entity.type
_entity.pdbx_description
1 polymer ?
#
loop_
_entity_poly.entity_id
_entity_poly.type
_entity_poly.pdbx_seq_one_letter_code
_entity_poly.pdbx_strand_id
1 'polypeptide(L)'
;TPDYMETDTLLRYKFPTEGIYILKSIPDGHRKYTAYGKAYVSSLQAISLGLPGGKQEINIIDRLTGHPVAGTEVAYYRVSQGEGYRLVKAYPADSKGAVTLTPPDERNWLGINVRKPGADYMEISYAGFSGAGYNMPASRKWEKHVSLFTDRALYRPGQVVHVSGIAYEQSGDSIRVFSRVRKDVVLRDANRQEIGKLSLATDEFGAFYGDFVLPETLLPGEFELSVESGENRYIRVDEYKRPTFDVVFHPYQATYNVGDTVLVSGEAKTFAGAPVGLCRLNYKLTRSENEFWRISDHETVLAVGEVQTDAAGNFRFPVFLRKPDDFKPDRPGRYYTYKITAEVINLTGEVESGTLSLPVGQQSVALQIKGLRPKVAREKRESIQVLAMNLNRQPVTLQATYVVYALDEKGNKTNKVCRRTVETRRSFVPDDILALAPGRYTMEVSALDGQGRTCTARQDFILFSLADRHLPVHSPEWFYQDGTEFNDGHPVSLYVGSSEKDVYLLYDVFCGDKCIESKRMVFNNEIRQFTYPYKPEYGDGITVNFAFMREGKLYTKQVQISRPRPDKSLQLKWITFRDKLQPGGKEEWRLQITHPDKKAADAQLLATLYDASLDKLYVNDWAFNLNFPRSTPGVRANLIFSGHSIWMYSNFCLLYTSPSPRDYAASR
;
A
#
# COMPACT_ATOMS: atom_id res chain seq x y z
N THR A 1 -18.67 -12.45 -34.73
CA THR A 1 -17.58 -11.83 -35.51
C THR A 1 -16.84 -12.92 -36.28
N PRO A 2 -16.31 -12.66 -37.50
CA PRO A 2 -15.63 -13.66 -38.31
C PRO A 2 -14.36 -14.23 -37.66
N ASP A 3 -13.86 -13.57 -36.64
CA ASP A 3 -12.61 -13.90 -35.90
C ASP A 3 -12.86 -14.54 -34.53
N TYR A 4 -14.11 -14.87 -34.20
CA TYR A 4 -14.52 -15.42 -32.89
C TYR A 4 -14.12 -14.56 -31.65
N MET A 5 -13.84 -13.27 -31.86
CA MET A 5 -13.53 -12.36 -30.77
C MET A 5 -14.81 -12.01 -29.98
N GLU A 6 -14.68 -11.95 -28.66
CA GLU A 6 -15.75 -11.45 -27.81
C GLU A 6 -16.04 -9.98 -28.13
N THR A 7 -17.32 -9.65 -28.26
CA THR A 7 -17.77 -8.27 -28.50
C THR A 7 -18.79 -7.87 -27.44
N ASP A 8 -18.52 -6.74 -26.81
CA ASP A 8 -19.42 -6.15 -25.84
C ASP A 8 -20.46 -5.25 -26.54
N THR A 9 -21.71 -5.38 -26.15
CA THR A 9 -22.79 -4.51 -26.64
C THR A 9 -23.52 -3.90 -25.45
N LEU A 10 -23.57 -2.56 -25.41
CA LEU A 10 -24.29 -1.81 -24.39
C LEU A 10 -25.73 -1.57 -24.82
N LEU A 11 -26.67 -2.18 -24.12
CA LEU A 11 -28.10 -1.93 -24.29
C LEU A 11 -28.60 -1.01 -23.18
N ARG A 12 -29.26 0.08 -23.53
CA ARG A 12 -29.94 0.97 -22.58
C ARG A 12 -31.45 0.78 -22.69
N TYR A 13 -32.08 0.36 -21.61
CA TYR A 13 -33.52 0.16 -21.54
C TYR A 13 -34.09 0.82 -20.28
N LYS A 14 -35.20 1.56 -20.45
CA LYS A 14 -35.93 2.16 -19.32
C LYS A 14 -37.15 1.29 -19.01
N PHE A 15 -37.12 0.67 -17.84
CA PHE A 15 -38.26 -0.12 -17.39
C PHE A 15 -39.43 0.78 -17.00
N PRO A 16 -40.65 0.43 -17.41
CA PRO A 16 -41.82 1.31 -17.25
C PRO A 16 -42.35 1.40 -15.82
N THR A 17 -42.22 0.33 -15.04
CA THR A 17 -42.73 0.24 -13.66
C THR A 17 -41.77 -0.56 -12.77
N GLU A 18 -41.99 -0.46 -11.47
CA GLU A 18 -41.34 -1.38 -10.51
C GLU A 18 -41.82 -2.82 -10.73
N GLY A 19 -40.94 -3.80 -10.47
CA GLY A 19 -41.29 -5.20 -10.61
C GLY A 19 -40.11 -6.10 -10.96
N ILE A 20 -40.42 -7.35 -11.23
CA ILE A 20 -39.46 -8.37 -11.66
C ILE A 20 -39.62 -8.58 -13.17
N TYR A 21 -38.55 -8.35 -13.90
CA TYR A 21 -38.51 -8.52 -15.33
C TYR A 21 -37.64 -9.71 -15.72
N ILE A 22 -38.11 -10.46 -16.70
CA ILE A 22 -37.33 -11.51 -17.33
C ILE A 22 -36.80 -10.98 -18.65
N LEU A 23 -35.51 -10.82 -18.74
CA LEU A 23 -34.83 -10.45 -19.96
C LEU A 23 -34.55 -11.71 -20.78
N LYS A 24 -34.93 -11.69 -22.04
CA LYS A 24 -34.69 -12.80 -22.96
C LYS A 24 -33.85 -12.26 -24.13
N SER A 25 -32.69 -12.83 -24.36
CA SER A 25 -31.85 -12.53 -25.52
C SER A 25 -31.88 -13.69 -26.50
N ILE A 26 -32.15 -13.37 -27.76
CA ILE A 26 -32.17 -14.34 -28.87
C ILE A 26 -31.24 -13.80 -29.93
N PRO A 27 -30.09 -14.44 -30.23
CA PRO A 27 -29.25 -14.05 -31.35
C PRO A 27 -30.02 -14.20 -32.68
N ASP A 28 -29.81 -13.28 -33.58
CA ASP A 28 -30.51 -13.26 -34.87
C ASP A 28 -30.21 -14.52 -35.69
N GLY A 29 -31.25 -15.19 -36.19
CA GLY A 29 -31.13 -16.47 -36.89
C GLY A 29 -30.85 -17.72 -36.05
N HIS A 30 -30.67 -17.57 -34.73
CA HIS A 30 -30.20 -18.69 -33.85
C HIS A 30 -31.07 -18.89 -32.62
N ARG A 31 -32.36 -19.24 -32.79
CA ARG A 31 -33.29 -19.50 -31.68
C ARG A 31 -32.84 -20.55 -30.65
N LYS A 32 -31.90 -21.41 -31.06
CA LYS A 32 -31.31 -22.42 -30.18
C LYS A 32 -30.48 -21.82 -29.03
N TYR A 33 -30.02 -20.58 -29.14
CA TYR A 33 -29.11 -19.93 -28.23
C TYR A 33 -29.82 -18.80 -27.44
N THR A 34 -30.91 -19.12 -26.84
CA THR A 34 -31.68 -18.18 -26.01
C THR A 34 -31.07 -18.08 -24.63
N ALA A 35 -30.71 -16.88 -24.19
CA ALA A 35 -30.26 -16.59 -22.83
C ALA A 35 -31.34 -15.85 -22.03
N TYR A 36 -31.47 -16.16 -20.76
CA TYR A 36 -32.40 -15.52 -19.85
C TYR A 36 -31.67 -14.86 -18.69
N GLY A 37 -32.14 -13.68 -18.28
CA GLY A 37 -31.70 -13.00 -17.09
C GLY A 37 -32.88 -12.41 -16.33
N LYS A 38 -32.73 -12.20 -15.03
CA LYS A 38 -33.73 -11.51 -14.20
C LYS A 38 -33.26 -10.11 -13.88
N ALA A 39 -34.14 -9.12 -13.97
CA ALA A 39 -33.93 -7.78 -13.50
C ALA A 39 -34.96 -7.42 -12.44
N TYR A 40 -34.50 -6.89 -11.32
CA TYR A 40 -35.34 -6.39 -10.25
C TYR A 40 -35.35 -4.86 -10.31
N VAL A 41 -36.50 -4.27 -10.48
CA VAL A 41 -36.68 -2.82 -10.59
C VAL A 41 -37.43 -2.32 -9.38
N SER A 42 -36.76 -1.55 -8.54
CA SER A 42 -37.32 -1.02 -7.29
C SER A 42 -36.80 0.38 -7.01
N SER A 43 -37.65 1.24 -6.45
CA SER A 43 -37.28 2.54 -5.91
C SER A 43 -36.60 2.41 -4.53
N LEU A 44 -36.71 1.28 -3.87
CA LEU A 44 -36.10 1.04 -2.59
C LEU A 44 -34.62 0.72 -2.70
N GLN A 45 -33.85 1.15 -1.73
CA GLN A 45 -32.46 0.76 -1.52
C GLN A 45 -32.22 0.66 -0.01
N ALA A 46 -31.19 -0.06 0.38
CA ALA A 46 -30.84 -0.21 1.78
C ALA A 46 -29.33 0.01 2.00
N ILE A 47 -29.01 0.87 2.96
CA ILE A 47 -27.66 1.10 3.44
C ILE A 47 -27.51 0.33 4.74
N SER A 48 -26.57 -0.59 4.78
CA SER A 48 -26.19 -1.29 6.01
C SER A 48 -25.03 -0.58 6.69
N LEU A 49 -25.12 -0.42 8.00
CA LEU A 49 -24.09 0.12 8.87
C LEU A 49 -23.78 -0.91 9.94
N GLY A 50 -22.51 -1.32 10.06
CA GLY A 50 -22.06 -2.17 11.15
C GLY A 50 -22.11 -1.42 12.48
N LEU A 51 -22.65 -2.08 13.52
CA LEU A 51 -22.72 -1.55 14.88
C LEU A 51 -21.90 -2.44 15.84
N PRO A 52 -21.52 -1.89 17.01
CA PRO A 52 -20.87 -2.66 18.07
C PRO A 52 -21.65 -3.94 18.45
N GLY A 53 -20.91 -4.97 18.87
CA GLY A 53 -21.50 -6.26 19.26
C GLY A 53 -22.03 -7.08 18.07
N GLY A 54 -21.54 -6.82 16.86
CA GLY A 54 -21.93 -7.53 15.64
C GLY A 54 -23.34 -7.16 15.14
N LYS A 55 -23.98 -6.18 15.75
CA LYS A 55 -25.27 -5.65 15.29
C LYS A 55 -25.15 -4.94 13.95
N GLN A 56 -26.24 -4.80 13.24
CA GLN A 56 -26.33 -4.09 11.98
C GLN A 56 -27.52 -3.15 11.99
N GLU A 57 -27.32 -1.91 11.58
CA GLU A 57 -28.41 -1.00 11.26
C GLU A 57 -28.62 -1.02 9.74
N ILE A 58 -29.86 -1.18 9.33
CA ILE A 58 -30.27 -1.13 7.93
C ILE A 58 -31.17 0.10 7.77
N ASN A 59 -30.72 1.04 6.97
CA ASN A 59 -31.46 2.25 6.63
C ASN A 59 -32.09 2.07 5.25
N ILE A 60 -33.42 1.98 5.22
CA ILE A 60 -34.21 1.83 3.99
C ILE A 60 -34.54 3.19 3.44
N ILE A 61 -34.09 3.43 2.23
CA ILE A 61 -34.15 4.74 1.58
C ILE A 61 -34.70 4.62 0.16
N ASP A 62 -35.21 5.73 -0.34
CA ASP A 62 -35.48 5.90 -1.76
C ASP A 62 -34.18 6.00 -2.55
N ARG A 63 -34.06 5.22 -3.61
CA ARG A 63 -32.83 5.06 -4.40
C ARG A 63 -32.38 6.34 -5.10
N LEU A 64 -33.31 7.18 -5.51
CA LEU A 64 -32.99 8.40 -6.25
C LEU A 64 -32.69 9.57 -5.32
N THR A 65 -33.52 9.75 -4.32
CA THR A 65 -33.47 10.90 -3.41
C THR A 65 -32.59 10.67 -2.19
N GLY A 66 -32.43 9.41 -1.76
CA GLY A 66 -31.72 9.03 -0.53
C GLY A 66 -32.54 9.22 0.75
N HIS A 67 -33.80 9.72 0.65
CA HIS A 67 -34.67 9.92 1.80
C HIS A 67 -35.19 8.60 2.39
N PRO A 68 -35.42 8.55 3.71
CA PRO A 68 -35.95 7.35 4.36
C PRO A 68 -37.37 7.04 3.87
N VAL A 69 -37.67 5.76 3.72
CA VAL A 69 -38.99 5.29 3.29
C VAL A 69 -39.68 4.61 4.49
N ALA A 70 -40.71 5.27 5.01
CA ALA A 70 -41.52 4.74 6.11
C ALA A 70 -42.44 3.58 5.62
N GLY A 71 -42.95 2.78 6.56
CA GLY A 71 -43.85 1.68 6.26
C GLY A 71 -43.21 0.51 5.50
N THR A 72 -41.89 0.37 5.64
CA THR A 72 -41.12 -0.72 5.06
C THR A 72 -40.71 -1.72 6.14
N GLU A 73 -40.21 -2.88 5.72
CA GLU A 73 -39.69 -3.90 6.64
C GLU A 73 -38.44 -4.59 6.05
N VAL A 74 -37.63 -5.16 6.91
CA VAL A 74 -36.50 -6.04 6.54
C VAL A 74 -36.88 -7.46 6.87
N ALA A 75 -36.96 -8.32 5.86
CA ALA A 75 -37.28 -9.74 5.99
C ALA A 75 -36.04 -10.61 5.88
N TYR A 76 -35.86 -11.54 6.82
CA TYR A 76 -34.79 -12.52 6.83
C TYR A 76 -35.25 -13.86 6.35
N TYR A 77 -34.43 -14.47 5.52
CA TYR A 77 -34.66 -15.80 4.98
C TYR A 77 -33.49 -16.72 5.30
N ARG A 78 -33.80 -17.93 5.75
CA ARG A 78 -32.85 -19.04 5.76
C ARG A 78 -32.72 -19.58 4.34
N VAL A 79 -31.50 -19.84 3.92
CA VAL A 79 -31.21 -20.41 2.60
C VAL A 79 -30.66 -21.80 2.80
N SER A 80 -31.41 -22.84 2.32
CA SER A 80 -30.99 -24.24 2.35
C SER A 80 -30.74 -24.72 0.92
N GLN A 81 -29.65 -25.47 0.73
CA GLN A 81 -29.39 -26.09 -0.58
C GLN A 81 -30.54 -27.07 -0.90
N GLY A 82 -31.26 -26.77 -2.00
CA GLY A 82 -32.38 -27.62 -2.49
C GLY A 82 -33.77 -27.24 -1.97
N GLU A 83 -33.92 -26.53 -0.85
CA GLU A 83 -35.22 -26.15 -0.29
C GLU A 83 -35.64 -24.68 -0.57
N GLY A 84 -34.70 -23.86 -1.16
CA GLY A 84 -34.99 -22.45 -1.47
C GLY A 84 -34.91 -21.53 -0.25
N TYR A 85 -35.75 -20.51 -0.26
CA TYR A 85 -35.75 -19.42 0.74
C TYR A 85 -36.93 -19.61 1.71
N ARG A 86 -36.66 -19.77 3.00
CA ARG A 86 -37.67 -19.80 4.04
C ARG A 86 -37.61 -18.54 4.88
N LEU A 87 -38.70 -17.79 4.94
CA LEU A 87 -38.82 -16.60 5.79
C LEU A 87 -38.61 -17.01 7.27
N VAL A 88 -37.67 -16.36 7.93
CA VAL A 88 -37.39 -16.57 9.36
C VAL A 88 -38.13 -15.53 10.19
N LYS A 89 -37.93 -14.24 9.83
CA LYS A 89 -38.54 -13.13 10.55
C LYS A 89 -38.53 -11.86 9.71
N ALA A 90 -39.54 -11.04 9.92
CA ALA A 90 -39.59 -9.66 9.35
C ALA A 90 -39.53 -8.65 10.49
N TYR A 91 -38.83 -7.55 10.26
CA TYR A 91 -38.67 -6.45 11.22
C TYR A 91 -39.18 -5.17 10.59
N PRO A 92 -40.20 -4.52 11.16
CA PRO A 92 -40.67 -3.25 10.64
C PRO A 92 -39.63 -2.15 10.84
N ALA A 93 -39.49 -1.29 9.87
CA ALA A 93 -38.66 -0.10 9.98
C ALA A 93 -39.37 0.98 10.84
N ASP A 94 -38.57 1.75 11.54
CA ASP A 94 -39.05 2.92 12.29
C ASP A 94 -39.50 4.06 11.35
N SER A 95 -39.94 5.18 11.92
CA SER A 95 -40.36 6.36 11.18
C SER A 95 -39.23 7.00 10.33
N LYS A 96 -37.97 6.65 10.60
CA LYS A 96 -36.77 7.07 9.86
C LYS A 96 -36.29 6.01 8.87
N GLY A 97 -37.08 4.98 8.60
CA GLY A 97 -36.71 3.89 7.69
C GLY A 97 -35.59 2.97 8.23
N ALA A 98 -35.30 3.01 9.52
CA ALA A 98 -34.19 2.27 10.12
C ALA A 98 -34.67 0.99 10.84
N VAL A 99 -33.86 -0.06 10.73
CA VAL A 99 -34.02 -1.34 11.45
C VAL A 99 -32.69 -1.74 12.05
N THR A 100 -32.65 -1.97 13.35
CA THR A 100 -31.45 -2.54 14.01
C THR A 100 -31.62 -4.04 14.19
N LEU A 101 -30.65 -4.77 13.70
CA LEU A 101 -30.67 -6.23 13.67
C LEU A 101 -29.54 -6.79 14.52
N THR A 102 -29.87 -7.86 15.25
CA THR A 102 -28.88 -8.67 15.96
C THR A 102 -28.62 -9.92 15.14
N PRO A 103 -27.37 -10.28 14.84
CA PRO A 103 -27.07 -11.48 14.09
C PRO A 103 -27.60 -12.70 14.85
N PRO A 104 -28.18 -13.67 14.16
CA PRO A 104 -28.55 -14.94 14.79
C PRO A 104 -27.30 -15.73 15.18
N ASP A 105 -27.37 -16.49 16.27
CA ASP A 105 -26.26 -17.30 16.79
C ASP A 105 -25.80 -18.42 15.83
N GLU A 106 -26.57 -18.72 14.81
CA GLU A 106 -26.27 -19.78 13.82
C GLU A 106 -25.55 -19.17 12.58
N ARG A 107 -24.40 -19.75 12.21
CA ARG A 107 -23.62 -19.45 11.01
C ARG A 107 -24.28 -19.90 9.69
N ASN A 108 -25.59 -19.92 9.61
CA ASN A 108 -26.30 -20.32 8.41
C ASN A 108 -26.40 -19.16 7.42
N TRP A 109 -26.32 -19.45 6.13
CA TRP A 109 -26.51 -18.49 5.06
C TRP A 109 -27.89 -17.83 5.19
N LEU A 110 -27.90 -16.52 5.38
CA LEU A 110 -29.11 -15.74 5.51
C LEU A 110 -29.29 -14.85 4.28
N GLY A 111 -30.49 -14.85 3.74
CA GLY A 111 -30.92 -13.89 2.74
C GLY A 111 -31.63 -12.71 3.42
N ILE A 112 -31.42 -11.52 2.92
CA ILE A 112 -32.14 -10.31 3.34
C ILE A 112 -32.95 -9.78 2.15
N ASN A 113 -34.19 -9.42 2.41
CA ASN A 113 -35.06 -8.69 1.49
C ASN A 113 -35.58 -7.45 2.21
N VAL A 114 -35.65 -6.35 1.47
CA VAL A 114 -36.23 -5.08 1.94
C VAL A 114 -37.49 -4.83 1.13
N ARG A 115 -38.64 -4.62 1.80
CA ARG A 115 -39.92 -4.53 1.12
C ARG A 115 -40.90 -3.57 1.77
N LYS A 116 -41.85 -3.08 0.99
CA LYS A 116 -43.12 -2.56 1.51
C LYS A 116 -44.08 -3.73 1.63
N PRO A 117 -44.89 -3.82 2.68
CA PRO A 117 -45.94 -4.82 2.80
C PRO A 117 -46.83 -4.86 1.55
N GLY A 118 -46.94 -6.02 0.91
CA GLY A 118 -47.71 -6.21 -0.32
C GLY A 118 -46.97 -5.92 -1.63
N ALA A 119 -45.65 -5.55 -1.57
CA ALA A 119 -44.82 -5.30 -2.76
C ALA A 119 -43.44 -5.92 -2.58
N ASP A 120 -43.19 -7.09 -3.15
CA ASP A 120 -41.95 -7.85 -3.02
C ASP A 120 -41.15 -7.75 -4.33
N TYR A 121 -40.57 -6.59 -4.63
CA TYR A 121 -39.84 -6.36 -5.89
C TYR A 121 -38.31 -6.41 -5.75
N MET A 122 -37.79 -6.69 -4.57
CA MET A 122 -36.35 -6.74 -4.38
C MET A 122 -35.84 -8.18 -4.32
N GLU A 123 -34.69 -8.37 -4.91
CA GLU A 123 -33.95 -9.63 -4.78
C GLU A 123 -33.55 -9.89 -3.33
N ILE A 124 -33.55 -11.16 -2.95
CA ILE A 124 -32.95 -11.57 -1.69
C ILE A 124 -31.44 -11.52 -1.84
N SER A 125 -30.81 -10.56 -1.19
CA SER A 125 -29.35 -10.46 -1.14
C SER A 125 -28.79 -11.38 -0.06
N TYR A 126 -27.72 -12.08 -0.38
CA TYR A 126 -26.96 -12.82 0.62
C TYR A 126 -26.18 -11.83 1.49
N ALA A 127 -26.74 -11.48 2.63
CA ALA A 127 -26.01 -10.71 3.63
C ALA A 127 -25.26 -11.67 4.55
N GLY A 128 -23.97 -11.79 4.30
CA GLY A 128 -23.11 -12.39 5.29
C GLY A 128 -23.04 -11.47 6.52
N PHE A 129 -23.54 -11.93 7.66
CA PHE A 129 -23.30 -11.26 8.94
C PHE A 129 -21.84 -11.38 9.41
N SER A 130 -21.00 -12.11 8.67
CA SER A 130 -19.60 -12.28 9.01
C SER A 130 -18.87 -10.92 8.98
N GLY A 131 -18.76 -10.30 10.15
CA GLY A 131 -18.02 -9.06 10.32
C GLY A 131 -18.62 -7.87 9.60
N ALA A 132 -19.92 -7.75 9.58
CA ALA A 132 -20.66 -6.70 8.88
C ALA A 132 -20.22 -5.29 9.27
N GLY A 133 -19.11 -4.86 8.69
CA GLY A 133 -18.75 -3.45 8.67
C GLY A 133 -18.32 -2.79 9.98
N TYR A 134 -18.31 -3.52 11.10
CA TYR A 134 -17.76 -3.05 12.37
C TYR A 134 -16.63 -3.95 12.82
N ASN A 135 -15.42 -3.51 12.57
CA ASN A 135 -14.22 -4.20 13.04
C ASN A 135 -13.72 -3.52 14.31
N MET A 136 -13.95 -4.13 15.45
CA MET A 136 -13.15 -3.81 16.63
C MET A 136 -11.75 -4.34 16.40
N PRO A 137 -10.72 -3.55 16.64
CA PRO A 137 -9.41 -4.11 16.87
C PRO A 137 -9.55 -5.15 17.97
N ALA A 138 -8.87 -6.27 17.83
CA ALA A 138 -8.89 -7.35 18.82
C ALA A 138 -8.81 -6.76 20.23
N SER A 139 -9.62 -7.29 21.15
CA SER A 139 -9.59 -6.86 22.56
C SER A 139 -8.12 -6.76 22.98
N ARG A 140 -7.75 -5.69 23.72
CA ARG A 140 -6.38 -5.48 24.23
C ARG A 140 -5.98 -6.65 25.14
N LYS A 141 -5.80 -7.83 24.56
CA LYS A 141 -5.18 -8.95 25.23
C LYS A 141 -3.68 -8.77 25.18
N TRP A 142 -3.03 -9.15 26.27
CA TRP A 142 -1.60 -9.24 26.30
C TRP A 142 -1.15 -10.41 25.43
N GLU A 143 -0.40 -10.10 24.38
CA GLU A 143 0.19 -11.09 23.45
C GLU A 143 1.67 -11.23 23.75
N LYS A 144 2.11 -12.46 23.89
CA LYS A 144 3.52 -12.78 24.18
C LYS A 144 4.32 -12.82 22.90
N HIS A 145 5.47 -12.20 22.92
CA HIS A 145 6.41 -12.14 21.81
C HIS A 145 7.82 -12.48 22.28
N VAL A 146 8.57 -13.11 21.41
CA VAL A 146 10.02 -13.31 21.57
C VAL A 146 10.67 -13.03 20.22
N SER A 147 11.67 -12.14 20.21
CA SER A 147 12.49 -11.88 19.03
C SER A 147 13.87 -12.48 19.24
N LEU A 148 14.39 -13.17 18.22
CA LEU A 148 15.72 -13.81 18.24
C LEU A 148 16.67 -13.07 17.29
N PHE A 149 17.93 -12.97 17.73
CA PHE A 149 19.02 -12.35 17.00
C PHE A 149 20.24 -13.28 17.01
N THR A 150 21.04 -13.21 15.94
CA THR A 150 22.32 -13.89 15.85
C THR A 150 23.41 -12.88 15.50
N ASP A 151 24.65 -13.13 15.91
CA ASP A 151 25.78 -12.23 15.60
C ASP A 151 25.99 -12.05 14.09
N ARG A 152 25.62 -13.04 13.29
CA ARG A 152 25.66 -13.03 11.81
C ARG A 152 24.66 -14.02 11.25
N ALA A 153 24.50 -14.04 9.96
CA ALA A 153 23.55 -14.93 9.29
C ALA A 153 24.20 -16.11 8.57
N LEU A 154 25.55 -16.08 8.37
CA LEU A 154 26.32 -17.13 7.69
C LEU A 154 27.42 -17.68 8.58
N TYR A 155 27.47 -19.01 8.70
CA TYR A 155 28.43 -19.75 9.53
C TYR A 155 29.04 -20.89 8.75
N ARG A 156 30.22 -21.36 9.21
CA ARG A 156 30.82 -22.64 8.81
C ARG A 156 30.52 -23.70 9.86
N PRO A 157 30.54 -24.99 9.47
CA PRO A 157 30.60 -26.08 10.45
C PRO A 157 31.68 -25.84 11.49
N GLY A 158 31.45 -26.26 12.74
CA GLY A 158 32.36 -26.06 13.86
C GLY A 158 32.38 -24.67 14.49
N GLN A 159 31.71 -23.69 13.90
CA GLN A 159 31.66 -22.33 14.46
C GLN A 159 30.61 -22.19 15.57
N VAL A 160 30.79 -21.16 16.40
CA VAL A 160 29.84 -20.79 17.44
C VAL A 160 28.81 -19.82 16.86
N VAL A 161 27.54 -20.10 17.11
CA VAL A 161 26.42 -19.22 16.86
C VAL A 161 26.05 -18.52 18.15
N HIS A 162 26.36 -17.22 18.25
CA HIS A 162 25.92 -16.40 19.37
C HIS A 162 24.50 -15.99 19.18
N VAL A 163 23.62 -16.41 20.11
CA VAL A 163 22.18 -16.12 20.04
C VAL A 163 21.83 -15.17 21.17
N SER A 164 21.06 -14.16 20.85
CA SER A 164 20.38 -13.28 21.79
C SER A 164 18.90 -13.20 21.50
N GLY A 165 18.09 -12.90 22.51
CA GLY A 165 16.68 -12.70 22.32
C GLY A 165 16.10 -11.75 23.36
N ILE A 166 14.92 -11.22 23.06
CA ILE A 166 14.13 -10.41 23.98
C ILE A 166 12.71 -10.96 24.07
N ALA A 167 12.24 -11.17 25.30
CA ALA A 167 10.91 -11.67 25.59
C ALA A 167 10.05 -10.55 26.21
N TYR A 168 8.92 -10.27 25.59
CA TYR A 168 8.00 -9.23 26.03
C TYR A 168 6.56 -9.61 25.74
N GLU A 169 5.64 -8.90 26.36
CA GLU A 169 4.24 -8.95 25.97
C GLU A 169 3.73 -7.55 25.64
N GLN A 170 2.81 -7.49 24.72
CA GLN A 170 2.27 -6.25 24.20
C GLN A 170 0.74 -6.24 24.28
N SER A 171 0.18 -5.10 24.61
CA SER A 171 -1.26 -4.82 24.53
C SER A 171 -1.47 -3.39 24.02
N GLY A 172 -1.82 -3.25 22.74
CA GLY A 172 -1.92 -1.94 22.09
C GLY A 172 -0.58 -1.19 22.06
N ASP A 173 -0.49 -0.03 22.71
CA ASP A 173 0.73 0.78 22.83
C ASP A 173 1.52 0.52 24.12
N SER A 174 1.07 -0.43 24.93
CA SER A 174 1.72 -0.83 26.19
C SER A 174 2.56 -2.08 25.98
N ILE A 175 3.80 -2.03 26.47
CA ILE A 175 4.74 -3.16 26.45
C ILE A 175 5.26 -3.36 27.86
N ARG A 176 5.46 -4.60 28.21
CA ARG A 176 6.20 -5.01 29.40
C ARG A 176 7.08 -6.21 29.09
N VAL A 177 8.26 -6.25 29.66
CA VAL A 177 9.23 -7.33 29.44
C VAL A 177 9.01 -8.48 30.41
N PHE A 178 9.39 -9.67 30.01
CA PHE A 178 9.42 -10.85 30.88
C PHE A 178 10.79 -10.96 31.55
N SER A 179 10.91 -10.50 32.79
CA SER A 179 12.13 -10.68 33.59
C SER A 179 12.11 -11.99 34.35
N ARG A 180 13.30 -12.64 34.46
CA ARG A 180 13.54 -13.86 35.25
C ARG A 180 12.66 -15.04 34.84
N VAL A 181 12.35 -15.14 33.54
CA VAL A 181 11.59 -16.27 32.96
C VAL A 181 12.52 -17.13 32.12
N ARG A 182 12.36 -18.44 32.19
CA ARG A 182 13.10 -19.35 31.32
C ARG A 182 12.50 -19.43 29.93
N LYS A 183 13.38 -19.44 28.92
CA LYS A 183 13.06 -19.63 27.51
C LYS A 183 13.93 -20.74 26.95
N ASP A 184 13.29 -21.70 26.29
CA ASP A 184 13.98 -22.78 25.61
C ASP A 184 14.16 -22.40 24.15
N VAL A 185 15.41 -22.24 23.72
CA VAL A 185 15.80 -21.99 22.33
C VAL A 185 16.29 -23.30 21.74
N VAL A 186 15.71 -23.68 20.60
CA VAL A 186 16.02 -24.92 19.89
C VAL A 186 16.66 -24.59 18.56
N LEU A 187 17.80 -25.24 18.28
CA LEU A 187 18.48 -25.18 16.97
C LEU A 187 18.19 -26.48 16.20
N ARG A 188 17.68 -26.32 14.96
CA ARG A 188 17.45 -27.43 14.01
C ARG A 188 18.33 -27.26 12.78
N ASP A 189 18.79 -28.39 12.25
CA ASP A 189 19.57 -28.44 11.01
C ASP A 189 18.71 -28.27 9.74
N ALA A 190 19.35 -28.37 8.58
CA ALA A 190 18.69 -28.27 7.26
C ALA A 190 17.62 -29.35 7.02
N ASN A 191 17.66 -30.47 7.73
CA ASN A 191 16.66 -31.53 7.71
C ASN A 191 15.59 -31.36 8.80
N ARG A 192 15.60 -30.22 9.52
CA ARG A 192 14.74 -29.91 10.66
C ARG A 192 14.90 -30.83 11.88
N GLN A 193 16.05 -31.52 11.98
CA GLN A 193 16.39 -32.31 13.16
C GLN A 193 16.95 -31.40 14.25
N GLU A 194 16.53 -31.62 15.49
CA GLU A 194 17.06 -30.89 16.64
C GLU A 194 18.52 -31.31 16.87
N ILE A 195 19.41 -30.33 16.80
CA ILE A 195 20.85 -30.51 17.02
C ILE A 195 21.35 -29.82 18.30
N GLY A 196 20.50 -28.99 18.91
CA GLY A 196 20.84 -28.33 20.16
C GLY A 196 19.64 -27.64 20.79
N LYS A 197 19.67 -27.59 22.13
CA LYS A 197 18.65 -26.89 22.94
C LYS A 197 19.33 -26.17 24.10
N LEU A 198 18.96 -24.89 24.29
CA LEU A 198 19.42 -24.05 25.42
C LEU A 198 18.22 -23.60 26.24
N SER A 199 18.30 -23.73 27.56
CA SER A 199 17.31 -23.17 28.49
C SER A 199 17.88 -21.93 29.15
N LEU A 200 17.47 -20.75 28.73
CA LEU A 200 18.04 -19.45 29.07
C LEU A 200 17.08 -18.66 29.96
N ALA A 201 17.61 -17.93 30.95
CA ALA A 201 16.83 -17.05 31.81
C ALA A 201 16.90 -15.61 31.29
N THR A 202 15.76 -14.92 31.24
CA THR A 202 15.71 -13.50 30.91
C THR A 202 16.20 -12.64 32.06
N ASP A 203 16.90 -11.56 31.75
CA ASP A 203 17.31 -10.51 32.68
C ASP A 203 16.19 -9.48 32.99
N GLU A 204 16.53 -8.37 33.61
CA GLU A 204 15.60 -7.31 33.98
C GLU A 204 15.00 -6.56 32.76
N PHE A 205 15.70 -6.58 31.61
CA PHE A 205 15.22 -6.02 30.35
C PHE A 205 14.45 -7.04 29.49
N GLY A 206 14.28 -8.28 29.99
CA GLY A 206 13.66 -9.36 29.24
C GLY A 206 14.57 -10.00 28.20
N ALA A 207 15.85 -9.66 28.22
CA ALA A 207 16.85 -10.20 27.31
C ALA A 207 17.47 -11.48 27.82
N PHE A 208 17.87 -12.35 26.92
CA PHE A 208 18.59 -13.58 27.18
C PHE A 208 19.63 -13.84 26.09
N TYR A 209 20.66 -14.57 26.39
CA TYR A 209 21.73 -14.91 25.44
C TYR A 209 22.36 -16.28 25.76
N GLY A 210 22.93 -16.88 24.71
CA GLY A 210 23.62 -18.15 24.80
C GLY A 210 24.31 -18.53 23.50
N ASP A 211 25.07 -19.63 23.55
CA ASP A 211 25.92 -20.03 22.45
C ASP A 211 25.60 -21.46 22.02
N PHE A 212 25.46 -21.68 20.72
CA PHE A 212 25.42 -22.99 20.10
C PHE A 212 26.73 -23.26 19.37
N VAL A 213 27.36 -24.38 19.65
CA VAL A 213 28.51 -24.87 18.88
C VAL A 213 28.00 -25.78 17.78
N LEU A 214 28.22 -25.38 16.53
CA LEU A 214 27.83 -26.19 15.37
C LEU A 214 28.77 -27.42 15.29
N PRO A 215 28.24 -28.62 15.04
CA PRO A 215 29.08 -29.78 14.74
C PRO A 215 29.98 -29.54 13.52
N GLU A 216 31.15 -30.18 13.51
CA GLU A 216 32.12 -30.08 12.39
C GLU A 216 31.60 -30.76 11.11
N THR A 217 30.79 -31.79 11.26
CA THR A 217 30.20 -32.56 10.13
C THR A 217 28.72 -32.33 10.08
N LEU A 218 28.29 -31.37 9.22
CA LEU A 218 26.89 -31.02 8.98
C LEU A 218 26.61 -30.93 7.50
N LEU A 219 25.38 -31.25 7.09
CA LEU A 219 24.91 -30.95 5.75
C LEU A 219 24.75 -29.41 5.63
N PRO A 220 25.33 -28.80 4.60
CA PRO A 220 25.12 -27.39 4.32
C PRO A 220 23.64 -27.09 4.09
N GLY A 221 23.20 -25.91 4.52
CA GLY A 221 21.81 -25.51 4.31
C GLY A 221 21.35 -24.41 5.25
N GLU A 222 20.04 -24.23 5.27
CA GLU A 222 19.35 -23.28 6.15
C GLU A 222 18.99 -23.97 7.46
N PHE A 223 19.44 -23.39 8.57
CA PHE A 223 19.20 -23.88 9.93
C PHE A 223 18.21 -22.96 10.62
N GLU A 224 17.39 -23.51 11.49
CA GLU A 224 16.29 -22.82 12.17
C GLU A 224 16.57 -22.71 13.68
N LEU A 225 16.52 -21.48 14.19
CA LEU A 225 16.43 -21.20 15.62
C LEU A 225 14.97 -20.87 15.95
N SER A 226 14.40 -21.59 16.90
CA SER A 226 13.00 -21.41 17.32
C SER A 226 12.88 -21.28 18.83
N VAL A 227 11.83 -20.56 19.28
CA VAL A 227 11.49 -20.35 20.69
C VAL A 227 9.98 -20.21 20.82
N GLU A 228 9.42 -20.65 21.95
CA GLU A 228 7.98 -20.53 22.20
C GLU A 228 7.52 -19.05 22.17
N SER A 229 6.45 -18.77 21.45
CA SER A 229 5.86 -17.44 21.25
C SER A 229 6.78 -16.46 20.49
N GLY A 230 7.76 -16.97 19.74
CA GLY A 230 8.68 -16.18 18.93
C GLY A 230 8.59 -16.49 17.45
N GLU A 231 9.13 -15.59 16.63
CA GLU A 231 9.38 -15.86 15.23
C GLU A 231 10.66 -16.69 15.07
N ASN A 232 10.67 -17.60 14.10
CA ASN A 232 11.83 -18.39 13.80
C ASN A 232 12.94 -17.52 13.21
N ARG A 233 14.17 -17.73 13.63
CA ARG A 233 15.35 -17.11 13.05
C ARG A 233 16.09 -18.14 12.20
N TYR A 234 16.38 -17.77 10.95
CA TYR A 234 17.10 -18.63 10.01
C TYR A 234 18.55 -18.17 9.86
N ILE A 235 19.47 -19.12 9.83
CA ILE A 235 20.88 -18.91 9.55
C ILE A 235 21.34 -19.89 8.48
N ARG A 236 22.32 -19.51 7.68
CA ARG A 236 22.93 -20.36 6.67
C ARG A 236 24.21 -21.00 7.22
N VAL A 237 24.34 -22.30 7.10
CA VAL A 237 25.59 -23.03 7.40
C VAL A 237 26.12 -23.60 6.12
N ASP A 238 27.34 -23.19 5.72
CA ASP A 238 27.94 -23.57 4.45
C ASP A 238 29.47 -23.42 4.52
N GLU A 239 30.19 -24.17 3.66
CA GLU A 239 31.60 -23.92 3.38
C GLU A 239 31.71 -22.81 2.34
N TYR A 240 32.23 -21.66 2.70
CA TYR A 240 32.31 -20.50 1.82
C TYR A 240 33.71 -19.90 1.77
N LYS A 241 34.09 -19.35 0.62
CA LYS A 241 35.26 -18.49 0.48
C LYS A 241 34.84 -17.05 0.66
N ARG A 242 35.50 -16.31 1.55
CA ARG A 242 35.19 -14.90 1.77
C ARG A 242 35.62 -14.08 0.58
N PRO A 243 34.77 -13.24 0.03
CA PRO A 243 35.18 -12.21 -0.93
C PRO A 243 36.21 -11.27 -0.31
N THR A 244 37.23 -10.89 -1.07
CA THR A 244 38.28 -9.98 -0.59
C THR A 244 38.04 -8.55 -1.02
N PHE A 245 37.23 -8.32 -2.06
CA PHE A 245 36.94 -7.00 -2.58
C PHE A 245 35.47 -6.90 -3.08
N ASP A 246 35.06 -5.68 -3.38
CA ASP A 246 33.74 -5.37 -3.92
C ASP A 246 33.86 -4.51 -5.18
N VAL A 247 32.87 -4.64 -6.08
CA VAL A 247 32.73 -3.85 -7.30
C VAL A 247 31.45 -3.04 -7.24
N VAL A 248 31.56 -1.74 -7.12
CA VAL A 248 30.42 -0.85 -6.91
C VAL A 248 30.33 0.18 -8.02
N PHE A 249 29.19 0.24 -8.70
CA PHE A 249 28.89 1.34 -9.60
C PHE A 249 28.48 2.59 -8.84
N HIS A 250 28.98 3.73 -9.28
CA HIS A 250 28.47 5.03 -8.80
C HIS A 250 27.06 5.25 -9.34
N PRO A 251 26.14 5.80 -8.54
CA PRO A 251 24.80 6.14 -9.02
C PRO A 251 24.86 7.08 -10.21
N TYR A 252 24.18 6.75 -11.29
CA TYR A 252 24.13 7.62 -12.46
C TYR A 252 23.22 8.82 -12.19
N GLN A 253 23.82 10.03 -12.13
CA GLN A 253 23.13 11.26 -11.70
C GLN A 253 22.63 12.13 -12.86
N ALA A 254 23.10 11.90 -14.08
CA ALA A 254 22.67 12.66 -15.24
C ALA A 254 21.34 12.15 -15.81
N THR A 255 20.73 12.95 -16.67
CA THR A 255 19.55 12.57 -17.44
C THR A 255 19.94 11.68 -18.62
N TYR A 256 19.12 10.71 -18.97
CA TYR A 256 19.36 9.79 -20.08
C TYR A 256 18.05 9.28 -20.68
N ASN A 257 18.11 8.78 -21.92
CA ASN A 257 16.99 8.18 -22.62
C ASN A 257 17.45 7.06 -23.56
N VAL A 258 16.50 6.36 -24.16
CA VAL A 258 16.78 5.39 -25.23
C VAL A 258 17.53 6.10 -26.37
N GLY A 259 18.62 5.48 -26.85
CA GLY A 259 19.48 6.03 -27.89
C GLY A 259 20.61 6.94 -27.37
N ASP A 260 20.66 7.22 -26.08
CA ASP A 260 21.76 7.99 -25.49
C ASP A 260 22.97 7.10 -25.23
N THR A 261 24.17 7.71 -25.27
CA THR A 261 25.37 7.10 -24.73
C THR A 261 25.59 7.64 -23.33
N VAL A 262 25.54 6.77 -22.32
CA VAL A 262 25.76 7.11 -20.92
C VAL A 262 27.18 6.69 -20.51
N LEU A 263 27.82 7.52 -19.72
CA LEU A 263 29.15 7.26 -19.21
C LEU A 263 29.02 6.73 -17.79
N VAL A 264 29.10 5.41 -17.64
CA VAL A 264 29.03 4.76 -16.34
C VAL A 264 30.39 4.75 -15.67
N SER A 265 30.39 4.82 -14.33
CA SER A 265 31.61 4.76 -13.53
C SER A 265 31.37 3.98 -12.24
N GLY A 266 32.45 3.51 -11.67
CA GLY A 266 32.43 2.78 -10.41
C GLY A 266 33.85 2.57 -9.88
N GLU A 267 33.94 1.78 -8.83
CA GLU A 267 35.21 1.43 -8.17
C GLU A 267 35.26 -0.02 -7.75
N ALA A 268 36.46 -0.58 -7.76
CA ALA A 268 36.78 -1.88 -7.19
C ALA A 268 37.74 -1.66 -6.02
N LYS A 269 37.29 -2.03 -4.79
CA LYS A 269 38.06 -1.84 -3.56
C LYS A 269 37.95 -3.08 -2.67
N THR A 270 39.02 -3.39 -1.96
CA THR A 270 38.97 -4.39 -0.90
C THR A 270 38.05 -3.88 0.22
N PHE A 271 37.50 -4.78 1.02
CA PHE A 271 36.69 -4.40 2.18
C PHE A 271 37.47 -3.57 3.22
N ALA A 272 38.82 -3.65 3.19
CA ALA A 272 39.69 -2.77 3.97
C ALA A 272 39.91 -1.37 3.33
N GLY A 273 39.29 -1.11 2.17
CA GLY A 273 39.38 0.18 1.47
C GLY A 273 40.58 0.33 0.53
N ALA A 274 41.45 -0.69 0.39
CA ALA A 274 42.54 -0.63 -0.57
C ALA A 274 42.03 -0.77 -2.01
N PRO A 275 42.59 0.00 -3.00
CA PRO A 275 42.15 -0.10 -4.37
C PRO A 275 42.52 -1.44 -5.03
N VAL A 276 41.62 -1.97 -5.85
CA VAL A 276 41.88 -3.11 -6.75
C VAL A 276 42.15 -2.54 -8.15
N GLY A 277 43.37 -2.00 -8.28
CA GLY A 277 43.79 -1.26 -9.45
C GLY A 277 44.48 -2.12 -10.50
N LEU A 278 44.51 -1.60 -11.75
CA LEU A 278 45.17 -2.22 -12.90
C LEU A 278 44.65 -3.65 -13.21
N CYS A 279 43.42 -3.89 -12.82
CA CYS A 279 42.75 -5.19 -13.00
C CYS A 279 41.85 -5.20 -14.23
N ARG A 280 41.72 -6.36 -14.85
CA ARG A 280 40.83 -6.55 -15.97
C ARG A 280 39.37 -6.51 -15.50
N LEU A 281 38.54 -5.76 -16.22
CA LEU A 281 37.10 -5.66 -16.02
C LEU A 281 36.36 -6.05 -17.29
N ASN A 282 35.58 -7.11 -17.23
CA ASN A 282 34.67 -7.51 -18.28
C ASN A 282 33.30 -6.91 -17.99
N TYR A 283 32.65 -6.31 -18.97
CA TYR A 283 31.29 -5.85 -18.80
C TYR A 283 30.31 -6.45 -19.80
N LYS A 284 29.07 -6.62 -19.37
CA LYS A 284 27.96 -7.08 -20.16
C LYS A 284 26.79 -6.11 -20.03
N LEU A 285 26.26 -5.66 -21.15
CA LEU A 285 25.04 -4.85 -21.22
C LEU A 285 23.87 -5.73 -21.68
N THR A 286 22.82 -5.79 -20.89
CA THR A 286 21.56 -6.44 -21.27
C THR A 286 20.41 -5.46 -21.25
N ARG A 287 19.34 -5.76 -21.98
CA ARG A 287 18.08 -5.02 -21.96
C ARG A 287 16.94 -5.97 -21.72
N SER A 288 16.08 -5.65 -20.75
CA SER A 288 14.77 -6.27 -20.53
C SER A 288 13.67 -5.27 -20.84
N GLU A 289 12.54 -5.78 -21.36
CA GLU A 289 11.33 -5.04 -21.56
C GLU A 289 10.37 -5.34 -20.41
N ASN A 290 9.86 -4.31 -19.73
CA ASN A 290 9.01 -4.45 -18.57
C ASN A 290 7.68 -3.71 -18.78
N GLU A 291 6.62 -4.25 -18.21
CA GLU A 291 5.34 -3.57 -18.06
C GLU A 291 5.09 -3.31 -16.57
N PHE A 292 4.31 -2.29 -16.23
CA PHE A 292 4.07 -1.87 -14.84
C PHE A 292 3.69 -3.01 -13.89
N TRP A 293 3.02 -4.06 -14.42
CA TRP A 293 2.56 -5.24 -13.65
C TRP A 293 3.31 -6.54 -13.97
N ARG A 294 4.27 -6.51 -14.90
CA ARG A 294 4.99 -7.71 -15.33
C ARG A 294 6.44 -7.39 -15.60
N ILE A 295 7.31 -7.95 -14.78
CA ILE A 295 8.76 -7.96 -15.03
C ILE A 295 9.04 -9.12 -16.01
N SER A 296 9.73 -8.84 -17.10
CA SER A 296 10.13 -9.87 -18.07
C SER A 296 11.44 -10.52 -17.63
N ASP A 297 11.45 -11.83 -17.59
CA ASP A 297 12.66 -12.61 -17.34
C ASP A 297 13.56 -12.72 -18.62
N HIS A 298 13.09 -12.19 -19.75
CA HIS A 298 13.83 -12.24 -21.00
C HIS A 298 14.77 -11.04 -21.12
N GLU A 299 16.09 -11.32 -21.05
CA GLU A 299 17.15 -10.33 -21.25
C GLU A 299 17.80 -10.50 -22.65
N THR A 300 17.87 -9.41 -23.39
CA THR A 300 18.61 -9.34 -24.66
C THR A 300 20.00 -8.80 -24.42
N VAL A 301 21.06 -9.52 -24.79
CA VAL A 301 22.43 -9.03 -24.72
C VAL A 301 22.67 -8.02 -25.84
N LEU A 302 23.07 -6.80 -25.49
CA LEU A 302 23.32 -5.70 -26.44
C LEU A 302 24.79 -5.47 -26.72
N ALA A 303 25.64 -5.63 -25.71
CA ALA A 303 27.07 -5.46 -25.82
C ALA A 303 27.83 -6.24 -24.75
N VAL A 304 29.04 -6.61 -25.06
CA VAL A 304 30.08 -7.09 -24.15
C VAL A 304 31.37 -6.35 -24.46
N GLY A 305 32.18 -6.12 -23.46
CA GLY A 305 33.45 -5.42 -23.66
C GLY A 305 34.38 -5.60 -22.48
N GLU A 306 35.60 -5.10 -22.64
CA GLU A 306 36.66 -5.18 -21.65
C GLU A 306 37.28 -3.79 -21.44
N VAL A 307 37.51 -3.46 -20.19
CA VAL A 307 38.24 -2.26 -19.76
C VAL A 307 39.16 -2.63 -18.59
N GLN A 308 39.99 -1.69 -18.14
CA GLN A 308 40.81 -1.88 -16.95
C GLN A 308 40.45 -0.88 -15.88
N THR A 309 40.58 -1.25 -14.61
CA THR A 309 40.55 -0.29 -13.50
C THR A 309 41.85 0.54 -13.51
N ASP A 310 41.74 1.80 -13.11
CA ASP A 310 42.94 2.64 -12.90
C ASP A 310 43.74 2.19 -11.65
N ALA A 311 44.87 2.83 -11.38
CA ALA A 311 45.68 2.52 -10.19
C ALA A 311 44.95 2.75 -8.85
N ALA A 312 43.90 3.59 -8.85
CA ALA A 312 43.06 3.84 -7.69
C ALA A 312 41.85 2.91 -7.63
N GLY A 313 41.75 1.91 -8.52
CA GLY A 313 40.64 0.96 -8.57
C GLY A 313 39.37 1.49 -9.24
N ASN A 314 39.39 2.69 -9.80
CA ASN A 314 38.22 3.23 -10.49
C ASN A 314 38.12 2.71 -11.92
N PHE A 315 36.88 2.64 -12.42
CA PHE A 315 36.62 2.33 -13.83
C PHE A 315 35.59 3.31 -14.40
N ARG A 316 35.69 3.54 -15.69
CA ARG A 316 34.77 4.40 -16.43
C ARG A 316 34.70 3.99 -17.90
N PHE A 317 33.49 3.77 -18.42
CA PHE A 317 33.29 3.40 -19.82
C PHE A 317 31.95 3.86 -20.38
N PRO A 318 31.85 4.15 -21.68
CA PRO A 318 30.60 4.53 -22.32
C PRO A 318 29.73 3.30 -22.59
N VAL A 319 28.42 3.46 -22.41
CA VAL A 319 27.40 2.45 -22.70
C VAL A 319 26.32 3.07 -23.59
N PHE A 320 26.10 2.49 -24.77
CA PHE A 320 25.05 2.93 -25.69
C PHE A 320 23.72 2.21 -25.40
N LEU A 321 22.71 2.97 -25.04
CA LEU A 321 21.36 2.48 -24.73
C LEU A 321 20.58 2.23 -26.02
N ARG A 322 20.97 1.18 -26.76
CA ARG A 322 20.43 0.85 -28.10
C ARG A 322 18.92 0.76 -28.10
N LYS A 323 18.28 1.53 -29.00
CA LYS A 323 16.83 1.53 -29.21
C LYS A 323 16.33 0.16 -29.66
N PRO A 324 15.21 -0.36 -29.10
CA PRO A 324 14.53 -1.53 -29.67
C PRO A 324 13.99 -1.26 -31.09
N ASP A 325 13.95 -2.25 -31.94
CA ASP A 325 13.46 -2.10 -33.32
C ASP A 325 11.96 -1.76 -33.36
N ASP A 326 11.19 -2.24 -32.36
CA ASP A 326 9.74 -2.01 -32.19
C ASP A 326 9.41 -0.94 -31.15
N PHE A 327 10.34 -0.04 -30.85
CA PHE A 327 10.17 0.98 -29.82
C PHE A 327 8.95 1.87 -30.11
N LYS A 328 7.95 1.78 -29.23
CA LYS A 328 6.74 2.62 -29.21
C LYS A 328 6.75 3.48 -27.95
N PRO A 329 7.14 4.75 -28.05
CA PRO A 329 7.26 5.62 -26.87
C PRO A 329 5.90 5.92 -26.19
N ASP A 330 4.80 5.79 -26.95
CA ASP A 330 3.47 6.24 -26.51
C ASP A 330 2.62 5.16 -25.82
N ARG A 331 3.20 3.99 -25.57
CA ARG A 331 2.47 2.92 -24.87
C ARG A 331 2.57 3.11 -23.36
N PRO A 332 1.49 3.50 -22.66
CA PRO A 332 1.50 3.71 -21.22
C PRO A 332 1.92 2.45 -20.46
N GLY A 333 2.78 2.64 -19.46
CA GLY A 333 3.17 1.55 -18.56
C GLY A 333 4.31 0.64 -19.03
N ARG A 334 4.82 0.83 -20.26
CA ARG A 334 5.96 0.09 -20.79
C ARG A 334 7.26 0.83 -20.54
N TYR A 335 8.29 0.13 -20.03
CA TYR A 335 9.64 0.66 -19.86
C TYR A 335 10.69 -0.40 -20.10
N TYR A 336 11.90 0.04 -20.41
CA TYR A 336 13.04 -0.84 -20.63
C TYR A 336 14.03 -0.69 -19.48
N THR A 337 14.64 -1.79 -19.06
CA THR A 337 15.76 -1.75 -18.11
C THR A 337 17.02 -2.21 -18.81
N TYR A 338 18.02 -1.32 -18.85
CA TYR A 338 19.37 -1.64 -19.29
C TYR A 338 20.19 -1.98 -18.07
N LYS A 339 20.64 -3.24 -17.98
CA LYS A 339 21.43 -3.74 -16.87
C LYS A 339 22.86 -3.91 -17.31
N ILE A 340 23.77 -3.26 -16.62
CA ILE A 340 25.21 -3.36 -16.82
C ILE A 340 25.74 -4.22 -15.69
N THR A 341 26.39 -5.33 -16.02
CA THR A 341 27.14 -6.17 -15.09
C THR A 341 28.61 -5.99 -15.39
N ALA A 342 29.42 -5.66 -14.38
CA ALA A 342 30.87 -5.55 -14.49
C ALA A 342 31.51 -6.60 -13.59
N GLU A 343 32.40 -7.41 -14.14
CA GLU A 343 33.17 -8.44 -13.44
C GLU A 343 34.64 -8.04 -13.42
N VAL A 344 35.19 -7.82 -12.25
CA VAL A 344 36.60 -7.50 -12.04
C VAL A 344 37.34 -8.76 -11.64
N ILE A 345 38.46 -9.02 -12.32
CA ILE A 345 39.35 -10.15 -12.05
C ILE A 345 40.60 -9.56 -11.43
N ASN A 346 40.83 -9.84 -10.13
CA ASN A 346 42.02 -9.37 -9.46
C ASN A 346 43.26 -10.17 -9.85
N LEU A 347 44.43 -9.74 -9.38
CA LEU A 347 45.73 -10.36 -9.69
C LEU A 347 45.86 -11.81 -9.16
N THR A 348 45.03 -12.21 -8.19
CA THR A 348 45.00 -13.58 -7.66
C THR A 348 43.98 -14.47 -8.37
N GLY A 349 43.28 -13.95 -9.40
CA GLY A 349 42.27 -14.67 -10.16
C GLY A 349 40.90 -14.73 -9.48
N GLU A 350 40.68 -14.01 -8.40
CA GLU A 350 39.36 -13.88 -7.80
C GLU A 350 38.47 -12.94 -8.64
N VAL A 351 37.21 -13.32 -8.81
CA VAL A 351 36.25 -12.60 -9.65
C VAL A 351 35.12 -12.09 -8.77
N GLU A 352 34.90 -10.78 -8.80
CA GLU A 352 33.75 -10.14 -8.13
C GLU A 352 32.98 -9.28 -9.13
N SER A 353 31.67 -9.18 -8.91
CA SER A 353 30.80 -8.48 -9.84
C SER A 353 29.97 -7.38 -9.16
N GLY A 354 29.76 -6.30 -9.93
CA GLY A 354 28.81 -5.26 -9.58
C GLY A 354 27.76 -5.08 -10.69
N THR A 355 26.61 -4.55 -10.35
CA THR A 355 25.53 -4.29 -11.31
C THR A 355 25.01 -2.86 -11.21
N LEU A 356 24.68 -2.26 -12.36
CA LEU A 356 23.98 -1.00 -12.47
C LEU A 356 22.75 -1.20 -13.38
N SER A 357 21.58 -0.84 -12.89
CA SER A 357 20.34 -0.86 -13.66
C SER A 357 19.93 0.55 -14.05
N LEU A 358 19.68 0.77 -15.35
CA LEU A 358 19.23 2.04 -15.91
C LEU A 358 17.83 1.83 -16.51
N PRO A 359 16.75 2.09 -15.77
CA PRO A 359 15.39 2.05 -16.32
C PRO A 359 15.18 3.22 -17.29
N VAL A 360 14.56 2.95 -18.45
CA VAL A 360 14.28 3.95 -19.47
C VAL A 360 12.81 3.90 -19.86
N GLY A 361 12.12 5.03 -19.64
CA GLY A 361 10.70 5.20 -19.97
C GLY A 361 10.49 6.24 -21.07
N GLN A 362 9.29 6.80 -21.09
CA GLN A 362 8.87 7.82 -22.04
C GLN A 362 9.64 9.16 -21.89
N GLN A 363 10.03 9.48 -20.67
CA GLN A 363 10.73 10.74 -20.32
C GLN A 363 12.07 10.42 -19.63
N SER A 364 13.06 11.27 -19.83
CA SER A 364 14.39 11.15 -19.21
C SER A 364 14.41 11.62 -17.75
N VAL A 365 13.48 12.49 -17.38
CA VAL A 365 13.28 13.01 -16.02
C VAL A 365 11.83 12.85 -15.62
N ALA A 366 11.61 12.26 -14.47
CA ALA A 366 10.32 12.25 -13.81
C ALA A 366 10.18 13.52 -12.96
N LEU A 367 9.23 14.38 -13.34
CA LEU A 367 8.82 15.52 -12.53
C LEU A 367 7.67 15.08 -11.62
N GLN A 368 7.72 15.51 -10.37
CA GLN A 368 6.66 15.27 -9.39
C GLN A 368 6.35 16.57 -8.65
N ILE A 369 5.07 16.88 -8.49
CA ILE A 369 4.59 17.97 -7.64
C ILE A 369 4.26 17.37 -6.27
N LYS A 370 5.05 17.70 -5.26
CA LYS A 370 4.87 17.24 -3.89
C LYS A 370 4.24 18.33 -3.03
N GLY A 371 3.32 17.95 -2.14
CA GLY A 371 2.66 18.89 -1.22
C GLY A 371 1.41 19.57 -1.77
N LEU A 372 1.19 19.61 -3.08
CA LEU A 372 -0.06 20.12 -3.66
C LEU A 372 -1.15 19.05 -3.50
N ARG A 373 -2.13 19.31 -2.64
CA ARG A 373 -3.23 18.39 -2.39
C ARG A 373 -4.35 18.57 -3.41
N PRO A 374 -5.20 17.54 -3.67
CA PRO A 374 -6.37 17.69 -4.56
C PRO A 374 -7.37 18.77 -4.11
N LYS A 375 -7.39 19.08 -2.81
CA LYS A 375 -8.14 20.20 -2.22
C LYS A 375 -7.21 21.06 -1.40
N VAL A 376 -7.09 22.32 -1.74
CA VAL A 376 -6.18 23.29 -1.14
C VAL A 376 -6.99 24.36 -0.41
N ALA A 377 -6.85 24.41 0.90
CA ALA A 377 -7.44 25.48 1.71
C ALA A 377 -6.52 26.72 1.70
N ARG A 378 -7.03 27.88 1.33
CA ARG A 378 -6.26 29.12 1.19
C ARG A 378 -5.56 29.54 2.48
N GLU A 379 -6.17 29.25 3.62
CA GLU A 379 -5.67 29.60 4.95
C GLU A 379 -4.50 28.70 5.39
N LYS A 380 -4.39 27.50 4.81
CA LYS A 380 -3.30 26.56 5.07
C LYS A 380 -2.12 26.88 4.12
N ARG A 381 -1.17 27.66 4.62
CA ARG A 381 0.03 28.05 3.84
C ARG A 381 1.03 26.90 3.77
N GLU A 382 0.55 25.74 3.26
CA GLU A 382 1.39 24.57 3.09
C GLU A 382 2.40 24.79 1.97
N SER A 383 3.64 24.37 2.19
CA SER A 383 4.67 24.43 1.16
C SER A 383 4.50 23.32 0.15
N ILE A 384 4.77 23.62 -1.11
CA ILE A 384 4.88 22.66 -2.19
C ILE A 384 6.32 22.56 -2.68
N GLN A 385 6.65 21.48 -3.36
CA GLN A 385 7.96 21.24 -3.92
C GLN A 385 7.82 20.60 -5.30
N VAL A 386 8.58 21.08 -6.26
CA VAL A 386 8.78 20.38 -7.53
C VAL A 386 10.02 19.51 -7.39
N LEU A 387 9.85 18.21 -7.52
CA LEU A 387 10.94 17.23 -7.53
C LEU A 387 11.24 16.85 -8.98
N ALA A 388 12.51 16.80 -9.32
CA ALA A 388 13.00 16.21 -10.56
C ALA A 388 13.93 15.06 -10.20
N MET A 389 13.65 13.91 -10.73
CA MET A 389 14.49 12.71 -10.56
C MET A 389 14.80 12.13 -11.93
N ASN A 390 16.03 11.68 -12.13
CA ASN A 390 16.32 10.86 -13.29
C ASN A 390 15.64 9.49 -13.14
N LEU A 391 15.64 8.70 -14.18
CA LEU A 391 14.97 7.40 -14.19
C LEU A 391 15.61 6.39 -13.21
N ASN A 392 16.83 6.67 -12.76
CA ASN A 392 17.52 5.90 -11.73
C ASN A 392 17.20 6.40 -10.29
N ARG A 393 16.15 7.20 -10.15
CA ARG A 393 15.67 7.79 -8.89
C ARG A 393 16.69 8.71 -8.20
N GLN A 394 17.69 9.18 -8.94
CA GLN A 394 18.63 10.17 -8.41
C GLN A 394 18.05 11.57 -8.60
N PRO A 395 18.09 12.42 -7.57
CA PRO A 395 17.55 13.76 -7.66
C PRO A 395 18.42 14.63 -8.58
N VAL A 396 17.78 15.30 -9.53
CA VAL A 396 18.41 16.29 -10.42
C VAL A 396 17.90 17.69 -10.14
N THR A 397 18.78 18.68 -10.22
CA THR A 397 18.41 20.08 -10.04
C THR A 397 18.21 20.72 -11.40
N LEU A 398 16.99 21.21 -11.65
CA LEU A 398 16.58 21.86 -12.90
C LEU A 398 15.83 23.15 -12.59
N GLN A 399 15.82 24.05 -13.56
CA GLN A 399 14.89 25.18 -13.59
C GLN A 399 13.58 24.69 -14.19
N ALA A 400 12.52 24.66 -13.39
CA ALA A 400 11.19 24.25 -13.81
C ALA A 400 10.25 25.45 -13.85
N THR A 401 9.40 25.52 -14.85
CA THR A 401 8.35 26.53 -14.93
C THR A 401 7.01 25.85 -14.67
N TYR A 402 6.27 26.34 -13.69
CA TYR A 402 4.87 25.94 -13.58
C TYR A 402 3.93 27.01 -14.15
N VAL A 403 2.82 26.53 -14.68
CA VAL A 403 1.69 27.32 -15.18
C VAL A 403 0.43 26.77 -14.56
N VAL A 404 -0.41 27.65 -14.03
CA VAL A 404 -1.73 27.25 -13.51
C VAL A 404 -2.80 27.76 -14.46
N TYR A 405 -3.71 26.86 -14.80
CA TYR A 405 -4.88 27.15 -15.61
C TYR A 405 -6.14 26.94 -14.78
N ALA A 406 -7.12 27.83 -14.96
CA ALA A 406 -8.48 27.58 -14.48
C ALA A 406 -9.13 26.50 -15.36
N LEU A 407 -9.97 25.67 -14.74
CA LEU A 407 -10.72 24.61 -15.41
C LEU A 407 -12.21 24.93 -15.40
N ASP A 408 -12.89 24.65 -16.50
CA ASP A 408 -14.37 24.67 -16.57
C ASP A 408 -14.98 23.44 -15.84
N GLU A 409 -16.31 23.34 -15.82
CA GLU A 409 -17.04 22.22 -15.22
C GLU A 409 -16.72 20.87 -15.87
N LYS A 410 -16.35 20.87 -17.15
CA LYS A 410 -15.98 19.67 -17.91
C LYS A 410 -14.50 19.28 -17.72
N GLY A 411 -13.72 20.11 -17.00
CA GLY A 411 -12.29 19.89 -16.79
C GLY A 411 -11.40 20.40 -17.94
N ASN A 412 -11.93 21.19 -18.87
CA ASN A 412 -11.14 21.81 -19.93
C ASN A 412 -10.43 23.05 -19.39
N LYS A 413 -9.21 23.29 -19.88
CA LYS A 413 -8.47 24.51 -19.56
C LYS A 413 -9.15 25.73 -20.16
N THR A 414 -9.32 26.78 -19.36
CA THR A 414 -9.81 28.06 -19.80
C THR A 414 -8.68 29.08 -19.80
N ASN A 415 -8.54 29.85 -18.73
CA ASN A 415 -7.57 30.93 -18.65
C ASN A 415 -6.30 30.50 -17.93
N LYS A 416 -5.16 30.96 -18.42
CA LYS A 416 -3.90 30.94 -17.69
C LYS A 416 -3.95 31.98 -16.59
N VAL A 417 -3.81 31.56 -15.32
CA VAL A 417 -3.99 32.48 -14.17
C VAL A 417 -2.69 32.85 -13.49
N CYS A 418 -1.68 31.98 -13.51
CA CYS A 418 -0.35 32.36 -13.03
C CYS A 418 0.75 31.53 -13.73
N ARG A 419 1.99 32.06 -13.67
CA ARG A 419 3.19 31.39 -14.16
C ARG A 419 4.37 31.79 -13.27
N ARG A 420 5.18 30.81 -12.87
CA ARG A 420 6.39 31.04 -12.08
C ARG A 420 7.47 30.02 -12.42
N THR A 421 8.73 30.47 -12.37
CA THR A 421 9.90 29.60 -12.48
C THR A 421 10.43 29.31 -11.08
N VAL A 422 10.73 28.06 -10.82
CA VAL A 422 11.22 27.55 -9.54
C VAL A 422 12.37 26.57 -9.77
N GLU A 423 13.28 26.51 -8.82
CA GLU A 423 14.33 25.51 -8.81
C GLU A 423 13.76 24.23 -8.19
N THR A 424 13.93 23.09 -8.86
CA THR A 424 13.54 21.80 -8.30
C THR A 424 14.29 21.52 -6.99
N ARG A 425 13.70 20.70 -6.08
CA ARG A 425 14.20 20.40 -4.72
C ARG A 425 14.00 21.51 -3.68
N ARG A 426 13.73 22.75 -4.04
CA ARG A 426 13.37 23.79 -3.07
C ARG A 426 11.89 23.79 -2.78
N SER A 427 11.53 23.81 -1.50
CA SER A 427 10.14 24.00 -1.05
C SER A 427 9.80 25.47 -1.02
N PHE A 428 8.59 25.84 -1.39
CA PHE A 428 8.08 27.21 -1.36
C PHE A 428 6.57 27.22 -1.05
N VAL A 429 6.10 28.31 -0.48
CA VAL A 429 4.67 28.56 -0.33
C VAL A 429 4.16 29.17 -1.64
N PRO A 430 3.13 28.61 -2.26
CA PRO A 430 2.60 29.10 -3.55
C PRO A 430 1.61 30.25 -3.34
N ASP A 431 2.09 31.41 -2.86
CA ASP A 431 1.24 32.56 -2.54
C ASP A 431 0.44 33.07 -3.74
N ASP A 432 1.00 32.96 -4.94
CA ASP A 432 0.35 33.28 -6.21
C ASP A 432 -0.87 32.36 -6.48
N ILE A 433 -0.81 31.10 -6.10
CA ILE A 433 -1.94 30.15 -6.19
C ILE A 433 -2.95 30.44 -5.09
N LEU A 434 -2.50 30.64 -3.83
CA LEU A 434 -3.38 30.89 -2.68
C LEU A 434 -4.17 32.22 -2.82
N ALA A 435 -3.68 33.15 -3.63
CA ALA A 435 -4.37 34.42 -3.93
C ALA A 435 -5.50 34.29 -4.96
N LEU A 436 -5.59 33.16 -5.69
CA LEU A 436 -6.64 32.96 -6.71
C LEU A 436 -8.03 32.86 -6.07
N ALA A 437 -9.06 33.07 -6.88
CA ALA A 437 -10.45 32.83 -6.45
C ALA A 437 -10.69 31.33 -6.17
N PRO A 438 -11.61 30.96 -5.25
CA PRO A 438 -12.03 29.58 -5.12
C PRO A 438 -12.51 28.99 -6.46
N GLY A 439 -12.09 27.75 -6.78
CA GLY A 439 -12.42 27.14 -8.08
C GLY A 439 -11.56 25.92 -8.39
N ARG A 440 -11.74 25.37 -9.60
CA ARG A 440 -10.98 24.23 -10.10
C ARG A 440 -9.81 24.69 -10.96
N TYR A 441 -8.65 24.11 -10.72
CA TYR A 441 -7.41 24.46 -11.38
C TYR A 441 -6.57 23.25 -11.74
N THR A 442 -5.68 23.44 -12.71
CA THR A 442 -4.61 22.49 -13.01
C THR A 442 -3.25 23.20 -12.99
N MET A 443 -2.30 22.62 -12.30
CA MET A 443 -0.91 23.04 -12.31
C MET A 443 -0.13 22.15 -13.27
N GLU A 444 0.48 22.74 -14.28
CA GLU A 444 1.39 22.08 -15.21
C GLU A 444 2.80 22.56 -14.96
N VAL A 445 3.71 21.64 -14.75
CA VAL A 445 5.13 21.90 -14.57
C VAL A 445 5.87 21.40 -15.78
N SER A 446 6.79 22.19 -16.31
CA SER A 446 7.70 21.82 -17.39
C SER A 446 9.12 22.18 -17.05
N ALA A 447 10.07 21.35 -17.44
CA ALA A 447 11.50 21.58 -17.35
C ALA A 447 12.20 20.96 -18.56
N LEU A 448 13.36 21.50 -18.91
CA LEU A 448 14.22 20.89 -19.91
C LEU A 448 15.23 19.96 -19.22
N ASP A 449 15.42 18.77 -19.77
CA ASP A 449 16.49 17.87 -19.35
C ASP A 449 17.86 18.32 -19.86
N GLY A 450 18.93 17.61 -19.52
CA GLY A 450 20.29 17.91 -19.95
C GLY A 450 20.54 17.86 -21.45
N GLN A 451 19.59 17.29 -22.23
CA GLN A 451 19.62 17.24 -23.70
C GLN A 451 18.62 18.20 -24.35
N GLY A 452 17.99 19.11 -23.59
CA GLY A 452 17.05 20.08 -24.10
C GLY A 452 15.64 19.51 -24.40
N ARG A 453 15.30 18.30 -23.94
CA ARG A 453 13.95 17.71 -24.11
C ARG A 453 13.03 18.15 -22.98
N THR A 454 11.77 18.41 -23.32
CA THR A 454 10.77 18.85 -22.34
C THR A 454 10.22 17.67 -21.53
N CYS A 455 10.36 17.75 -20.23
CA CYS A 455 9.71 16.87 -19.27
C CYS A 455 8.56 17.62 -18.60
N THR A 456 7.44 16.94 -18.34
CA THR A 456 6.23 17.56 -17.80
C THR A 456 5.62 16.76 -16.65
N ALA A 457 4.95 17.48 -15.74
CA ALA A 457 4.05 16.91 -14.74
C ALA A 457 2.81 17.76 -14.63
N ARG A 458 1.69 17.14 -14.28
CA ARG A 458 0.40 17.80 -14.12
C ARG A 458 -0.30 17.33 -12.84
N GLN A 459 -0.97 18.26 -12.16
CA GLN A 459 -1.81 17.97 -11.02
C GLN A 459 -3.01 18.91 -10.97
N ASP A 460 -4.21 18.32 -10.91
CA ASP A 460 -5.45 19.05 -10.75
C ASP A 460 -5.73 19.27 -9.26
N PHE A 461 -6.28 20.43 -8.92
CA PHE A 461 -6.66 20.77 -7.56
C PHE A 461 -7.86 21.69 -7.52
N ILE A 462 -8.53 21.72 -6.37
CA ILE A 462 -9.61 22.66 -6.07
C ILE A 462 -9.11 23.60 -4.96
N LEU A 463 -9.12 24.88 -5.23
CA LEU A 463 -8.84 25.93 -4.26
C LEU A 463 -10.13 26.37 -3.58
N PHE A 464 -10.13 26.49 -2.25
CA PHE A 464 -11.30 26.90 -1.49
C PHE A 464 -10.87 27.62 -0.20
N SER A 465 -11.84 28.25 0.48
CA SER A 465 -11.65 28.82 1.83
C SER A 465 -12.32 27.95 2.91
N LEU A 466 -11.70 27.83 4.07
CA LEU A 466 -12.31 27.18 5.23
C LEU A 466 -13.55 27.93 5.74
N ALA A 467 -13.71 29.20 5.35
CA ALA A 467 -14.88 30.01 5.66
C ALA A 467 -16.04 29.83 4.67
N ASP A 468 -15.80 29.14 3.55
CA ASP A 468 -16.85 28.92 2.54
C ASP A 468 -18.02 28.13 3.10
N ARG A 469 -19.23 28.61 2.83
CA ARG A 469 -20.49 27.95 3.20
C ARG A 469 -21.09 27.16 2.05
N HIS A 470 -20.64 27.43 0.82
CA HIS A 470 -21.04 26.75 -0.41
C HIS A 470 -19.82 26.16 -1.12
N LEU A 471 -20.04 25.13 -1.90
CA LEU A 471 -18.95 24.49 -2.61
C LEU A 471 -18.41 25.44 -3.71
N PRO A 472 -17.08 25.53 -3.87
CA PRO A 472 -16.46 26.35 -4.92
C PRO A 472 -16.65 25.76 -6.33
N VAL A 473 -17.03 24.49 -6.40
CA VAL A 473 -17.27 23.75 -7.65
C VAL A 473 -18.47 22.85 -7.49
N HIS A 474 -19.20 22.59 -8.58
CA HIS A 474 -20.29 21.63 -8.53
C HIS A 474 -19.76 20.23 -8.21
N SER A 475 -20.24 19.65 -7.13
CA SER A 475 -19.88 18.29 -6.68
C SER A 475 -20.98 17.72 -5.80
N PRO A 476 -21.51 16.53 -6.09
CA PRO A 476 -22.49 15.89 -5.22
C PRO A 476 -21.90 15.52 -3.86
N GLU A 477 -20.57 15.35 -3.75
CA GLU A 477 -19.85 15.05 -2.51
C GLU A 477 -18.71 16.03 -2.29
N TRP A 478 -18.69 16.64 -1.12
CA TRP A 478 -17.57 17.44 -0.64
C TRP A 478 -17.08 16.92 0.70
N PHE A 479 -15.77 16.68 0.76
CA PHE A 479 -15.12 16.29 1.99
C PHE A 479 -13.71 16.90 2.07
N TYR A 480 -13.40 17.56 3.18
CA TYR A 480 -12.06 18.01 3.52
C TYR A 480 -11.81 17.81 5.02
N GLN A 481 -10.60 17.44 5.39
CA GLN A 481 -10.18 17.32 6.79
C GLN A 481 -8.88 18.07 7.01
N ASP A 482 -8.78 18.75 8.13
CA ASP A 482 -7.60 19.53 8.49
C ASP A 482 -6.57 18.75 9.32
N GLY A 483 -6.89 17.54 9.74
CA GLY A 483 -6.00 16.64 10.47
C GLY A 483 -6.58 15.25 10.65
N THR A 484 -5.74 14.33 11.10
CA THR A 484 -6.10 12.93 11.41
C THR A 484 -5.77 12.55 12.86
N GLU A 485 -5.13 13.47 13.60
CA GLU A 485 -4.73 13.24 14.97
C GLU A 485 -5.17 14.42 15.85
N PHE A 486 -5.60 14.11 17.06
CA PHE A 486 -5.87 15.13 18.06
C PHE A 486 -4.57 15.77 18.51
N ASN A 487 -4.50 17.10 18.46
CA ASN A 487 -3.40 17.87 19.01
C ASN A 487 -3.89 18.68 20.21
N ASP A 488 -3.03 18.86 21.20
CA ASP A 488 -3.34 19.71 22.35
C ASP A 488 -3.69 21.13 21.89
N GLY A 489 -4.89 21.58 22.29
CA GLY A 489 -5.40 22.90 21.95
C GLY A 489 -5.89 23.09 20.50
N HIS A 490 -5.78 22.10 19.63
CA HIS A 490 -6.22 22.17 18.23
C HIS A 490 -7.19 21.03 17.90
N PRO A 491 -8.50 21.29 17.86
CA PRO A 491 -9.47 20.29 17.48
C PRO A 491 -9.34 19.93 16.00
N VAL A 492 -9.65 18.69 15.65
CA VAL A 492 -9.75 18.25 14.27
C VAL A 492 -11.07 18.72 13.67
N SER A 493 -11.02 19.37 12.51
CA SER A 493 -12.19 19.82 11.79
C SER A 493 -12.39 19.04 10.50
N LEU A 494 -13.63 18.59 10.28
CA LEU A 494 -14.08 17.95 9.05
C LEU A 494 -15.09 18.88 8.37
N TYR A 495 -14.91 19.12 7.09
CA TYR A 495 -15.78 19.94 6.27
C TYR A 495 -16.50 19.03 5.27
N VAL A 496 -17.80 18.85 5.49
CA VAL A 496 -18.65 17.94 4.71
C VAL A 496 -19.75 18.73 4.04
N GLY A 497 -20.04 18.41 2.78
CA GLY A 497 -21.04 19.15 2.04
C GLY A 497 -21.46 18.50 0.74
N SER A 498 -22.38 19.15 0.05
CA SER A 498 -22.87 18.80 -1.27
C SER A 498 -23.35 20.05 -1.98
N SER A 499 -23.14 20.14 -3.29
CA SER A 499 -23.77 21.17 -4.15
C SER A 499 -25.25 20.86 -4.44
N GLU A 500 -25.69 19.63 -4.14
CA GLU A 500 -27.07 19.22 -4.34
C GLU A 500 -27.97 19.77 -3.24
N LYS A 501 -29.27 19.89 -3.54
CA LYS A 501 -30.30 20.23 -2.57
C LYS A 501 -30.92 18.96 -2.02
N ASP A 502 -31.45 19.06 -0.80
CA ASP A 502 -32.22 18.01 -0.16
C ASP A 502 -31.48 16.66 -0.06
N VAL A 503 -30.21 16.73 0.38
CA VAL A 503 -29.36 15.53 0.57
C VAL A 503 -29.54 15.02 1.99
N TYR A 504 -30.12 13.84 2.14
CA TYR A 504 -30.30 13.18 3.44
C TYR A 504 -29.02 12.46 3.86
N LEU A 505 -28.35 12.97 4.88
CA LEU A 505 -27.06 12.48 5.37
C LEU A 505 -27.22 11.64 6.64
N LEU A 506 -26.66 10.45 6.63
CA LEU A 506 -26.41 9.62 7.81
C LEU A 506 -25.04 10.01 8.38
N TYR A 507 -25.03 10.39 9.67
CA TYR A 507 -23.83 10.80 10.40
C TYR A 507 -23.75 10.02 11.71
N ASP A 508 -22.64 9.31 11.91
CA ASP A 508 -22.44 8.48 13.09
C ASP A 508 -21.00 8.60 13.59
N VAL A 509 -20.81 8.65 14.91
CA VAL A 509 -19.51 8.70 15.57
C VAL A 509 -19.37 7.52 16.51
N PHE A 510 -18.27 6.81 16.36
CA PHE A 510 -17.97 5.61 17.12
C PHE A 510 -16.69 5.80 17.95
N CYS A 511 -16.72 5.30 19.17
CA CYS A 511 -15.58 5.25 20.07
C CYS A 511 -15.55 3.87 20.76
N GLY A 512 -14.46 3.11 20.57
CA GLY A 512 -14.37 1.76 21.11
C GLY A 512 -15.55 0.89 20.64
N ASP A 513 -16.33 0.39 21.59
CA ASP A 513 -17.49 -0.47 21.37
C ASP A 513 -18.84 0.28 21.40
N LYS A 514 -18.82 1.60 21.24
CA LYS A 514 -20.02 2.43 21.37
C LYS A 514 -20.21 3.37 20.19
N CYS A 515 -21.46 3.52 19.75
CA CYS A 515 -21.89 4.67 18.95
C CYS A 515 -22.19 5.81 19.92
N ILE A 516 -21.36 6.86 19.89
CA ILE A 516 -21.46 7.99 20.84
C ILE A 516 -22.29 9.14 20.29
N GLU A 517 -22.48 9.20 18.99
CA GLU A 517 -23.34 10.19 18.35
C GLU A 517 -23.91 9.59 17.05
N SER A 518 -25.21 9.78 16.82
CA SER A 518 -25.91 9.38 15.60
C SER A 518 -26.92 10.44 15.22
N LYS A 519 -26.77 11.02 14.05
CA LYS A 519 -27.65 12.10 13.54
C LYS A 519 -28.07 11.83 12.10
N ARG A 520 -29.24 12.32 11.77
CA ARG A 520 -29.77 12.36 10.40
C ARG A 520 -30.02 13.82 10.07
N MET A 521 -29.44 14.29 8.97
CA MET A 521 -29.40 15.71 8.61
C MET A 521 -29.72 15.88 7.12
N VAL A 522 -30.25 17.05 6.78
CA VAL A 522 -30.47 17.44 5.38
C VAL A 522 -29.51 18.56 5.03
N PHE A 523 -28.81 18.41 3.89
CA PHE A 523 -27.93 19.41 3.31
C PHE A 523 -28.58 20.04 2.08
N ASN A 524 -28.40 21.37 1.92
CA ASN A 524 -28.97 22.15 0.85
C ASN A 524 -27.91 23.06 0.23
N ASN A 525 -27.12 22.52 -0.70
CA ASN A 525 -26.03 23.25 -1.36
C ASN A 525 -25.13 23.98 -0.33
N GLU A 526 -24.58 23.27 0.61
CA GLU A 526 -23.83 23.84 1.71
C GLU A 526 -22.64 22.98 2.11
N ILE A 527 -21.69 23.61 2.83
CA ILE A 527 -20.61 22.97 3.58
C ILE A 527 -20.89 23.18 5.06
N ARG A 528 -20.84 22.10 5.86
CA ARG A 528 -20.87 22.14 7.32
C ARG A 528 -19.55 21.70 7.89
N GLN A 529 -19.09 22.42 8.90
CA GLN A 529 -17.92 22.08 9.69
C GLN A 529 -18.33 21.26 10.92
N PHE A 530 -17.65 20.12 11.12
CA PHE A 530 -17.73 19.27 12.28
C PHE A 530 -16.39 19.35 13.03
N THR A 531 -16.42 19.71 14.30
CA THR A 531 -15.20 19.96 15.07
C THR A 531 -15.11 18.99 16.24
N TYR A 532 -13.97 18.31 16.35
CA TYR A 532 -13.73 17.28 17.35
C TYR A 532 -12.52 17.69 18.23
N PRO A 533 -12.77 18.27 19.42
CA PRO A 533 -11.71 18.41 20.42
C PRO A 533 -11.40 17.03 21.01
N TYR A 534 -10.16 16.82 21.43
CA TYR A 534 -9.82 15.60 22.16
C TYR A 534 -10.55 15.56 23.50
N LYS A 535 -11.08 14.38 23.84
CA LYS A 535 -11.67 14.08 25.14
C LYS A 535 -11.03 12.80 25.69
N PRO A 536 -10.73 12.73 27.00
CA PRO A 536 -10.12 11.54 27.60
C PRO A 536 -10.91 10.24 27.34
N GLU A 537 -12.25 10.33 27.27
CA GLU A 537 -13.16 9.23 26.98
C GLU A 537 -12.99 8.64 25.58
N TYR A 538 -12.34 9.36 24.66
CA TYR A 538 -12.06 8.87 23.31
C TYR A 538 -10.92 7.83 23.26
N GLY A 539 -10.12 7.72 24.35
CA GLY A 539 -9.03 6.76 24.42
C GLY A 539 -8.06 6.92 23.24
N ASP A 540 -7.94 5.89 22.40
CA ASP A 540 -7.07 5.94 21.22
C ASP A 540 -7.62 6.75 20.05
N GLY A 541 -8.93 7.07 20.08
CA GLY A 541 -9.56 7.88 19.05
C GLY A 541 -11.00 7.49 18.74
N ILE A 542 -11.54 8.19 17.76
CA ILE A 542 -12.90 8.02 17.27
C ILE A 542 -12.93 7.72 15.78
N THR A 543 -14.01 7.12 15.35
CA THR A 543 -14.31 6.95 13.91
C THR A 543 -15.59 7.70 13.59
N VAL A 544 -15.50 8.62 12.64
CA VAL A 544 -16.63 9.38 12.13
C VAL A 544 -17.03 8.81 10.77
N ASN A 545 -18.31 8.51 10.61
CA ASN A 545 -18.86 7.96 9.40
C ASN A 545 -19.93 8.89 8.84
N PHE A 546 -19.84 9.15 7.52
CA PHE A 546 -20.81 9.88 6.73
C PHE A 546 -21.29 9.00 5.59
N ALA A 547 -22.59 8.94 5.37
CA ALA A 547 -23.15 8.22 4.24
C ALA A 547 -24.42 8.92 3.73
N PHE A 548 -24.57 9.00 2.42
CA PHE A 548 -25.82 9.44 1.78
C PHE A 548 -25.94 8.79 0.41
N MET A 549 -27.16 8.77 -0.10
CA MET A 549 -27.43 8.29 -1.44
C MET A 549 -28.04 9.38 -2.30
N ARG A 550 -27.64 9.42 -3.56
CA ARG A 550 -28.20 10.31 -4.57
C ARG A 550 -28.14 9.65 -5.94
N GLU A 551 -29.23 9.68 -6.69
CA GLU A 551 -29.31 9.15 -8.07
C GLU A 551 -28.77 7.72 -8.22
N GLY A 552 -29.09 6.85 -7.26
CA GLY A 552 -28.64 5.46 -7.27
C GLY A 552 -27.20 5.22 -6.86
N LYS A 553 -26.44 6.28 -6.50
CA LYS A 553 -25.05 6.18 -6.06
C LYS A 553 -24.91 6.43 -4.57
N LEU A 554 -24.21 5.52 -3.88
CA LEU A 554 -23.85 5.69 -2.48
C LEU A 554 -22.54 6.49 -2.38
N TYR A 555 -22.57 7.53 -1.56
CA TYR A 555 -21.41 8.32 -1.14
C TYR A 555 -21.11 8.01 0.32
N THR A 556 -19.91 7.57 0.61
CA THR A 556 -19.48 7.24 1.97
C THR A 556 -18.12 7.81 2.28
N LYS A 557 -17.96 8.30 3.51
CA LYS A 557 -16.67 8.72 4.02
C LYS A 557 -16.51 8.27 5.46
N GLN A 558 -15.48 7.48 5.71
CA GLN A 558 -15.03 7.11 7.04
C GLN A 558 -13.75 7.88 7.38
N VAL A 559 -13.70 8.45 8.56
CA VAL A 559 -12.55 9.19 9.09
C VAL A 559 -12.19 8.66 10.46
N GLN A 560 -10.96 8.22 10.62
CA GLN A 560 -10.40 7.88 11.91
C GLN A 560 -9.59 9.07 12.42
N ILE A 561 -9.94 9.56 13.61
CA ILE A 561 -9.23 10.62 14.32
C ILE A 561 -8.62 9.98 15.55
N SER A 562 -7.31 9.93 15.63
CA SER A 562 -6.59 9.17 16.66
C SER A 562 -5.81 10.08 17.61
N ARG A 563 -5.53 9.58 18.78
CA ARG A 563 -4.60 10.21 19.72
C ARG A 563 -3.18 10.15 19.16
N PRO A 564 -2.38 11.23 19.26
CA PRO A 564 -0.97 11.19 18.94
C PRO A 564 -0.28 10.11 19.78
N ARG A 565 0.62 9.37 19.17
CA ARG A 565 1.44 8.41 19.90
C ARG A 565 2.60 9.13 20.56
N PRO A 566 2.90 8.82 21.81
CA PRO A 566 4.17 9.26 22.38
C PRO A 566 5.31 8.65 21.56
N ASP A 567 6.28 9.48 21.23
CA ASP A 567 7.51 9.00 20.59
C ASP A 567 8.33 8.20 21.63
N LYS A 568 8.41 6.89 21.41
CA LYS A 568 9.17 5.95 22.25
C LYS A 568 10.52 5.58 21.63
N SER A 569 10.91 6.22 20.53
CA SER A 569 12.19 5.98 19.88
C SER A 569 13.35 6.36 20.81
N LEU A 570 14.42 5.61 20.75
CA LEU A 570 15.67 5.98 21.39
C LEU A 570 16.60 6.61 20.36
N GLN A 571 17.30 7.66 20.77
CA GLN A 571 18.28 8.34 19.93
C GLN A 571 19.66 7.83 20.31
N LEU A 572 20.39 7.33 19.31
CA LEU A 572 21.76 6.82 19.47
C LEU A 572 22.73 7.81 18.84
N LYS A 573 23.76 8.18 19.59
CA LYS A 573 24.82 9.08 19.13
C LYS A 573 26.19 8.55 19.53
N TRP A 574 27.05 8.36 18.55
CA TRP A 574 28.46 8.07 18.80
C TRP A 574 29.15 9.31 19.38
N ILE A 575 29.75 9.13 20.56
CA ILE A 575 30.58 10.14 21.22
C ILE A 575 32.04 9.96 20.78
N THR A 576 32.52 8.72 20.80
CA THR A 576 33.82 8.35 20.26
C THR A 576 33.65 7.15 19.34
N PHE A 577 34.14 7.29 18.10
CA PHE A 577 34.11 6.24 17.09
C PHE A 577 35.23 6.47 16.09
N ARG A 578 35.98 5.43 15.77
CA ARG A 578 36.96 5.41 14.69
C ARG A 578 36.52 4.40 13.65
N ASP A 579 36.50 4.81 12.40
CA ASP A 579 36.15 3.98 11.24
C ASP A 579 37.36 3.22 10.64
N LYS A 580 38.59 3.58 11.08
CA LYS A 580 39.83 2.94 10.64
C LYS A 580 40.62 2.47 11.86
N LEU A 581 40.84 1.17 11.94
CA LEU A 581 41.50 0.50 13.05
C LEU A 581 42.77 -0.19 12.59
N GLN A 582 43.73 -0.35 13.50
CA GLN A 582 44.91 -1.17 13.25
C GLN A 582 44.64 -2.62 13.70
N PRO A 583 45.11 -3.65 12.95
CA PRO A 583 45.00 -5.03 13.38
C PRO A 583 45.64 -5.25 14.74
N GLY A 584 44.92 -5.92 15.66
CA GLY A 584 45.38 -6.18 17.03
C GLY A 584 45.32 -4.97 17.97
N GLY A 585 44.89 -3.78 17.49
CA GLY A 585 44.74 -2.59 18.34
C GLY A 585 43.54 -2.72 19.28
N LYS A 586 43.67 -2.19 20.49
CA LYS A 586 42.55 -2.01 21.41
C LYS A 586 41.84 -0.71 21.10
N GLU A 587 40.51 -0.75 21.05
CA GLU A 587 39.67 0.42 20.74
C GLU A 587 38.57 0.56 21.77
N GLU A 588 38.20 1.79 22.09
CA GLU A 588 37.07 2.11 22.96
C GLU A 588 36.09 3.01 22.21
N TRP A 589 34.90 2.51 21.99
CA TRP A 589 33.81 3.26 21.40
C TRP A 589 32.80 3.64 22.46
N ARG A 590 32.32 4.88 22.41
CA ARG A 590 31.31 5.39 23.34
C ARG A 590 30.05 5.75 22.58
N LEU A 591 28.94 5.11 22.96
CA LEU A 591 27.61 5.36 22.45
C LEU A 591 26.75 6.00 23.54
N GLN A 592 26.11 7.11 23.21
CA GLN A 592 25.11 7.74 24.08
C GLN A 592 23.72 7.34 23.61
N ILE A 593 22.88 6.91 24.56
CA ILE A 593 21.48 6.55 24.32
C ILE A 593 20.61 7.53 25.11
N THR A 594 19.68 8.19 24.42
CA THR A 594 18.78 9.18 25.04
C THR A 594 17.34 8.97 24.56
N HIS A 595 16.42 9.42 25.39
CA HIS A 595 15.03 9.61 24.98
C HIS A 595 14.90 10.78 23.98
N PRO A 596 13.75 10.91 23.26
CA PRO A 596 13.50 12.03 22.35
C PRO A 596 13.62 13.40 23.00
N ASP A 597 13.33 13.51 24.32
CA ASP A 597 13.47 14.72 25.14
C ASP A 597 14.93 14.98 25.59
N LYS A 598 15.89 14.22 25.06
CA LYS A 598 17.33 14.29 25.35
C LYS A 598 17.75 13.85 26.77
N LYS A 599 16.86 13.30 27.56
CA LYS A 599 17.22 12.69 28.85
C LYS A 599 17.93 11.37 28.63
N ALA A 600 18.83 10.99 29.55
CA ALA A 600 19.48 9.70 29.52
C ALA A 600 18.45 8.57 29.58
N ALA A 601 18.63 7.57 28.73
CA ALA A 601 17.79 6.38 28.74
C ALA A 601 18.49 5.25 29.52
N ASP A 602 17.74 4.59 30.39
CA ASP A 602 18.12 3.30 30.95
C ASP A 602 17.75 2.23 29.90
N ALA A 603 18.78 1.69 29.23
CA ALA A 603 18.60 0.83 28.08
C ALA A 603 19.69 -0.22 27.96
N GLN A 604 19.32 -1.40 27.52
CA GLN A 604 20.25 -2.44 27.12
C GLN A 604 20.56 -2.35 25.63
N LEU A 605 21.80 -2.59 25.25
CA LEU A 605 22.29 -2.55 23.88
C LEU A 605 22.69 -3.97 23.44
N LEU A 606 22.16 -4.43 22.32
CA LEU A 606 22.72 -5.55 21.56
C LEU A 606 23.58 -4.99 20.44
N ALA A 607 24.84 -5.39 20.41
CA ALA A 607 25.80 -5.01 19.38
C ALA A 607 26.51 -6.24 18.81
N THR A 608 26.75 -6.22 17.51
CA THR A 608 27.57 -7.24 16.85
C THR A 608 28.65 -6.58 16.01
N LEU A 609 29.77 -7.27 15.83
CA LEU A 609 30.84 -6.89 14.92
C LEU A 609 31.24 -8.14 14.14
N TYR A 610 31.09 -8.11 12.84
CA TYR A 610 31.46 -9.22 11.96
C TYR A 610 32.05 -8.70 10.63
N ASP A 611 32.64 -9.60 9.88
CA ASP A 611 33.22 -9.30 8.57
C ASP A 611 32.14 -8.95 7.55
N ALA A 612 32.11 -7.69 7.09
CA ALA A 612 31.12 -7.18 6.16
C ALA A 612 31.07 -7.91 4.79
N SER A 613 32.16 -8.62 4.43
CA SER A 613 32.19 -9.45 3.21
C SER A 613 31.17 -10.58 3.24
N LEU A 614 30.74 -11.00 4.42
CA LEU A 614 29.71 -12.04 4.58
C LEU A 614 28.35 -11.60 4.04
N ASP A 615 28.02 -10.32 4.09
CA ASP A 615 26.76 -9.78 3.58
C ASP A 615 26.62 -9.91 2.04
N LYS A 616 27.75 -10.09 1.34
CA LYS A 616 27.73 -10.43 -0.09
C LYS A 616 27.24 -11.85 -0.35
N LEU A 617 27.47 -12.75 0.59
CA LEU A 617 27.06 -14.15 0.48
C LEU A 617 25.69 -14.38 1.08
N TYR A 618 25.43 -13.80 2.27
CA TYR A 618 24.18 -13.92 2.97
C TYR A 618 23.98 -12.75 3.95
N VAL A 619 22.98 -11.91 3.68
CA VAL A 619 22.73 -10.67 4.43
C VAL A 619 22.28 -10.98 5.85
N ASN A 620 22.89 -10.32 6.85
CA ASN A 620 22.45 -10.37 8.24
C ASN A 620 21.41 -9.29 8.49
N ASP A 621 20.13 -9.66 8.51
CA ASP A 621 19.02 -8.75 8.79
C ASP A 621 18.46 -8.98 10.21
N TRP A 622 18.49 -7.92 11.02
CA TRP A 622 17.87 -7.88 12.34
C TRP A 622 16.52 -7.18 12.26
N ALA A 623 15.50 -7.89 11.83
CA ALA A 623 14.15 -7.38 11.82
C ALA A 623 13.58 -7.32 13.25
N PHE A 624 13.59 -6.15 13.88
CA PHE A 624 12.93 -5.90 15.15
C PHE A 624 12.05 -4.65 15.03
N ASN A 625 10.78 -4.89 14.73
CA ASN A 625 9.80 -3.81 14.54
C ASN A 625 8.67 -3.96 15.55
N LEU A 626 8.60 -3.05 16.51
CA LEU A 626 7.47 -2.95 17.42
C LEU A 626 6.32 -2.26 16.68
N ASN A 627 5.27 -3.01 16.36
CA ASN A 627 4.06 -2.46 15.78
C ASN A 627 3.07 -2.12 16.90
N PHE A 628 2.66 -0.85 16.97
CA PHE A 628 1.67 -0.37 17.94
C PHE A 628 0.32 -0.18 17.25
N PRO A 629 -0.57 -1.20 17.20
CA PRO A 629 -1.85 -1.07 16.53
C PRO A 629 -2.72 -0.01 17.21
N ARG A 630 -3.42 0.79 16.42
CA ARG A 630 -4.42 1.73 16.94
C ARG A 630 -5.74 1.01 17.16
N SER A 631 -6.40 1.30 18.27
CA SER A 631 -7.69 0.73 18.65
C SER A 631 -8.86 1.65 18.28
N THR A 632 -8.88 2.13 17.02
CA THR A 632 -10.04 2.85 16.49
C THR A 632 -10.93 1.86 15.72
N PRO A 633 -12.26 1.88 15.94
CA PRO A 633 -13.16 0.96 15.26
C PRO A 633 -13.17 1.22 13.75
N GLY A 634 -13.17 0.17 12.95
CA GLY A 634 -13.47 0.24 11.52
C GLY A 634 -14.98 0.15 11.32
N VAL A 635 -15.59 1.16 10.70
CA VAL A 635 -17.02 1.18 10.41
C VAL A 635 -17.23 1.33 8.92
N ARG A 636 -18.09 0.51 8.31
CA ARG A 636 -18.42 0.62 6.89
C ARG A 636 -19.91 0.73 6.69
N ALA A 637 -20.29 1.72 5.88
CA ALA A 637 -21.61 1.79 5.29
C ALA A 637 -21.55 1.16 3.89
N ASN A 638 -22.39 0.18 3.63
CA ASN A 638 -22.43 -0.54 2.37
C ASN A 638 -23.86 -0.59 1.84
N LEU A 639 -23.99 -0.68 0.52
CA LEU A 639 -25.27 -1.06 -0.09
C LEU A 639 -25.51 -2.54 0.12
N ILE A 640 -26.69 -2.91 0.59
CA ILE A 640 -27.11 -4.32 0.65
C ILE A 640 -27.33 -4.85 -0.75
N PHE A 641 -27.92 -4.02 -1.62
CA PHE A 641 -28.18 -4.35 -3.02
C PHE A 641 -27.29 -3.47 -3.90
N SER A 642 -26.10 -3.96 -4.23
CA SER A 642 -25.25 -3.34 -5.27
C SER A 642 -25.84 -3.64 -6.63
N GLY A 643 -25.74 -2.68 -7.57
CA GLY A 643 -26.22 -2.87 -8.95
C GLY A 643 -25.68 -4.18 -9.53
N HIS A 644 -26.57 -5.05 -9.96
CA HIS A 644 -26.20 -6.37 -10.45
C HIS A 644 -25.76 -6.32 -11.90
N SER A 645 -24.66 -6.99 -12.22
CA SER A 645 -24.46 -7.53 -13.56
C SER A 645 -25.49 -8.63 -13.76
N ILE A 646 -26.36 -8.45 -14.74
CA ILE A 646 -27.31 -9.50 -15.13
C ILE A 646 -26.52 -10.52 -15.94
N TRP A 647 -26.23 -11.67 -15.33
CA TRP A 647 -25.64 -12.79 -16.05
C TRP A 647 -26.72 -13.50 -16.83
N MET A 648 -26.64 -13.45 -18.16
CA MET A 648 -27.51 -14.22 -19.02
C MET A 648 -26.80 -15.54 -19.37
N TYR A 649 -27.32 -16.63 -18.85
CA TYR A 649 -26.80 -17.96 -19.17
C TYR A 649 -27.51 -18.51 -20.40
N SER A 650 -26.77 -18.81 -21.45
CA SER A 650 -27.20 -19.74 -22.48
C SER A 650 -26.58 -21.09 -22.14
N ASN A 651 -27.35 -22.17 -22.26
CA ASN A 651 -26.81 -23.54 -22.23
C ASN A 651 -26.01 -23.78 -23.50
N PHE A 652 -24.87 -23.10 -23.63
CA PHE A 652 -23.87 -23.40 -24.62
C PHE A 652 -23.06 -24.60 -24.14
N CYS A 653 -23.38 -25.75 -24.69
CA CYS A 653 -22.35 -26.73 -24.88
C CYS A 653 -21.50 -26.21 -26.04
N LEU A 654 -20.30 -25.71 -25.80
CA LEU A 654 -19.26 -25.58 -26.80
C LEU A 654 -18.99 -26.99 -27.31
N LEU A 655 -19.79 -27.44 -28.27
CA LEU A 655 -19.45 -28.61 -29.06
C LEU A 655 -18.14 -28.25 -29.77
N TYR A 656 -17.12 -28.88 -29.30
CA TYR A 656 -15.81 -29.12 -29.85
C TYR A 656 -15.67 -28.67 -31.32
N THR A 657 -15.00 -27.60 -31.57
CA THR A 657 -14.66 -27.14 -32.92
C THR A 657 -13.25 -27.54 -33.34
N SER A 658 -12.53 -28.29 -32.48
CA SER A 658 -11.21 -28.83 -32.81
C SER A 658 -11.23 -30.35 -32.58
N PRO A 659 -10.98 -31.19 -33.60
CA PRO A 659 -10.89 -32.63 -33.41
C PRO A 659 -9.79 -32.95 -32.42
N SER A 660 -10.09 -33.75 -31.40
CA SER A 660 -9.07 -34.19 -30.45
C SER A 660 -8.07 -35.12 -31.15
N PRO A 661 -6.84 -35.23 -30.65
CA PRO A 661 -5.90 -36.21 -31.17
C PRO A 661 -6.43 -37.67 -31.19
N ARG A 662 -7.49 -37.93 -30.38
CA ARG A 662 -8.18 -39.24 -30.39
C ARG A 662 -9.11 -39.43 -31.58
N ASP A 663 -9.65 -38.35 -32.12
CA ASP A 663 -10.57 -38.43 -33.30
C ASP A 663 -9.79 -38.77 -34.56
N TYR A 664 -8.49 -38.44 -34.65
CA TYR A 664 -7.57 -38.87 -35.72
C TYR A 664 -7.16 -40.36 -35.63
N ALA A 665 -7.23 -40.95 -34.46
CA ALA A 665 -6.87 -42.36 -34.28
C ALA A 665 -8.02 -43.34 -34.62
N ALA A 666 -9.28 -42.85 -34.65
CA ALA A 666 -10.46 -43.68 -35.00
C ALA A 666 -10.79 -43.72 -36.50
N SER A 667 -10.08 -42.95 -37.32
CA SER A 667 -10.28 -42.88 -38.77
C SER A 667 -9.18 -43.59 -39.61
N ARG A 668 -8.40 -44.49 -39.00
CA ARG A 668 -7.49 -45.40 -39.68
C ARG A 668 -7.89 -46.86 -39.49
#